data_0327e4fff8a9324e637948d2943a1bde
#
_entry.id   0327e4fff8a9324e637948d2943a1bde
#
_cell.length_a   1.000
_cell.length_b   1.000
_cell.length_c   1.000
_cell.angle_alpha   90.00
_cell.angle_beta   90.00
_cell.angle_gamma   90.00
#
_symmetry.space_group_name_H-M   'P 1'
#
loop_
_entity.id
_entity.type
_entity.pdbx_description
1 polymer ?
#
loop_
_entity_poly.entity_id
_entity_poly.type
_entity_poly.pdbx_seq_one_letter_code
_entity_poly.pdbx_strand_id
1 'polypeptide(L)'
;MSIFTDHKVTRRSLLLSTCCLVPGIHLLNMLDTPATTARDYTVKPVPLTQVDILDDFWAPRMEVNRNVSIWHCFKKMEEFEDFGSPKLIEAAAYMLVKRPDPKLEQYVDQVIDKLVTQLTPRLADPDKAVRVSGHFLEAAVAYYAATGKRKMLDAALEDGKVIDANFGPGKRDYISEHEGQKIGLLQLYRQTGDDKYLKLAKFLMDGRGKDGYPRAGEYAIDRTYAQDHEPVAKQDEAVGHCVRATFLYIPLTDLAALTGLPEYKEAADKIWEDVVHHKLYLTGGIGSIRFHEQFGSAYELPNLSAWNETCASYGNIVWNQRMFQLHQDAKYIDVLERVLYNGFADGVSLKGDRFFYQNPLRSFGSYERFEWIDVPCCPPNVVRLMASLESYIYAQSSDSVYVNLFVGSNAKVALPSGNTVGIQQETRYPWEGAVSIHLNPERAEPFTMLVRIPAWARNEVLSGDLYQYADKNEEKPTLNVNGRPVELRMERGYARIERKWVKGDKVQLRLPMPVRRVKANAKVQEDRDMVALERGPLVYCAEWPDNNGHALNLIVPENVKFESQWRPELLNGVQVVTGNVEALQREDNSSELKQQPHQLVAIPYLAWSNRGPGEMAVWMSGEPQKAWVAPLPPDPIHAVRSSGGVQKVWTGYNDQNDDIRALYDGKDPLSSADESYLYFRMRPEPGTAAWIEYEFKSPAKVSSTQVYWFDDRRFCRVPTSWRVLYKDGDTWKPVANVEPYIVAKDKFNAVSFAPVTTVAMRLEVEPATKLYKAGQIGPPAAMFIDKDTQWREFGLLEWRIA
;
A
#
# COMPACT_ATOMS: atom_id res chain seq x y z
N MET A 1 -40.22 -0.93 67.75
CA MET A 1 -39.16 -0.81 68.74
C MET A 1 -37.89 -0.59 67.94
N SER A 2 -37.54 0.65 67.65
CA SER A 2 -36.60 1.59 68.29
C SER A 2 -35.26 0.93 68.60
N ILE A 3 -34.18 1.39 67.92
CA ILE A 3 -33.32 2.43 68.47
C ILE A 3 -32.42 2.95 67.34
N PHE A 4 -32.43 4.29 67.18
CA PHE A 4 -31.51 5.16 66.49
C PHE A 4 -30.14 5.19 67.14
N THR A 5 -29.05 5.29 66.41
CA THR A 5 -27.89 6.11 66.84
C THR A 5 -27.24 6.74 65.63
N ASP A 6 -27.24 8.06 65.62
CA ASP A 6 -26.45 8.98 64.78
C ASP A 6 -24.96 8.72 64.83
N HIS A 7 -24.30 8.74 63.64
CA HIS A 7 -22.91 9.18 63.58
C HIS A 7 -22.73 10.17 62.39
N LYS A 8 -22.47 11.42 62.79
CA LYS A 8 -22.07 12.55 61.97
C LYS A 8 -20.86 12.17 61.10
N VAL A 9 -21.05 12.11 59.78
CA VAL A 9 -19.97 12.11 58.82
C VAL A 9 -19.54 13.54 58.59
N THR A 10 -18.37 13.87 59.07
CA THR A 10 -17.73 15.16 58.92
C THR A 10 -17.32 15.39 57.45
N ARG A 11 -17.59 16.58 56.96
CA ARG A 11 -17.25 17.13 55.61
C ARG A 11 -15.75 17.19 55.33
N ARG A 12 -15.00 16.07 55.36
CA ARG A 12 -13.55 16.06 55.04
C ARG A 12 -13.09 14.84 54.22
N SER A 13 -13.99 14.03 53.71
CA SER A 13 -13.64 12.88 52.84
C SER A 13 -14.29 12.94 51.45
N LEU A 14 -14.60 14.13 50.95
CA LEU A 14 -15.20 14.34 49.61
C LEU A 14 -14.32 15.22 48.72
N LEU A 15 -13.00 15.00 48.74
CA LEU A 15 -12.04 15.72 47.91
C LEU A 15 -10.84 14.86 47.53
N LEU A 16 -11.01 13.60 47.20
CA LEU A 16 -9.99 12.72 46.65
C LEU A 16 -10.62 11.68 45.70
N SER A 17 -11.63 12.07 44.94
CA SER A 17 -12.03 11.37 43.69
C SER A 17 -11.97 12.36 42.56
N THR A 18 -10.79 12.86 42.34
CA THR A 18 -10.52 13.73 41.19
C THR A 18 -9.38 13.19 40.39
N CYS A 19 -9.71 12.91 39.15
CA CYS A 19 -8.78 12.75 38.06
C CYS A 19 -7.75 11.63 38.18
N CYS A 20 -8.19 10.41 37.92
CA CYS A 20 -7.41 9.64 36.98
C CYS A 20 -7.44 10.38 35.63
N LEU A 21 -6.61 11.38 35.48
CA LEU A 21 -6.16 11.86 34.20
C LEU A 21 -5.45 10.66 33.58
N VAL A 22 -6.17 9.90 32.77
CA VAL A 22 -5.55 9.00 31.81
C VAL A 22 -4.67 9.91 30.95
N PRO A 23 -3.34 9.72 30.94
CA PRO A 23 -2.48 10.54 30.11
C PRO A 23 -3.01 10.47 28.69
N GLY A 24 -3.44 11.60 28.17
CA GLY A 24 -3.92 11.68 26.79
C GLY A 24 -2.79 11.18 25.88
N ILE A 25 -3.11 10.18 25.08
CA ILE A 25 -2.14 9.52 24.25
C ILE A 25 -1.75 10.43 23.11
N HIS A 26 -0.60 11.02 23.22
CA HIS A 26 0.14 11.54 22.09
C HIS A 26 0.86 10.38 21.36
N LEU A 27 0.11 9.39 20.92
CA LEU A 27 0.68 8.19 20.28
C LEU A 27 1.39 8.50 18.95
N LEU A 28 1.23 9.70 18.44
CA LEU A 28 2.01 10.20 17.33
C LEU A 28 2.82 11.45 17.72
N ASN A 29 2.48 12.11 18.83
CA ASN A 29 3.26 13.20 19.41
C ASN A 29 2.85 13.40 20.88
N MET A 30 3.77 13.17 21.79
CA MET A 30 3.89 13.66 23.16
C MET A 30 2.98 13.07 24.26
N LEU A 31 3.63 12.54 25.24
CA LEU A 31 3.25 12.67 26.65
C LEU A 31 3.71 14.05 27.15
N ASP A 32 2.99 14.66 28.09
CA ASP A 32 3.44 15.86 28.80
C ASP A 32 4.74 15.54 29.55
N THR A 33 5.87 15.68 28.87
CA THR A 33 7.17 15.81 29.51
C THR A 33 7.33 17.28 29.93
N PRO A 34 7.98 17.57 31.07
CA PRO A 34 8.24 18.93 31.47
C PRO A 34 8.99 19.63 30.33
N ALA A 35 8.55 20.83 29.99
CA ALA A 35 9.04 21.63 28.90
C ALA A 35 10.57 21.75 28.94
N THR A 36 11.23 20.81 28.31
CA THR A 36 12.56 21.05 27.78
C THR A 36 12.36 21.83 26.49
N THR A 37 13.21 22.77 26.19
CA THR A 37 13.27 23.58 24.96
C THR A 37 13.64 22.72 23.75
N ALA A 38 13.23 21.46 23.72
CA ALA A 38 13.49 20.49 22.67
C ALA A 38 12.71 20.88 21.42
N ARG A 39 13.43 21.01 20.32
CA ARG A 39 12.87 21.27 19.00
C ARG A 39 12.03 20.06 18.57
N ASP A 40 10.86 20.29 18.00
CA ASP A 40 9.99 19.29 17.38
C ASP A 40 9.03 20.00 16.40
N TYR A 41 8.10 19.27 15.81
CA TYR A 41 7.06 19.84 14.95
C TYR A 41 6.27 20.95 15.65
N THR A 42 6.04 22.05 14.96
CA THR A 42 5.21 23.17 15.45
C THR A 42 3.72 22.90 15.26
N VAL A 43 3.36 22.02 14.30
CA VAL A 43 2.00 21.53 14.09
C VAL A 43 1.93 20.08 14.56
N LYS A 44 0.92 19.79 15.37
CA LYS A 44 0.69 18.46 15.96
C LYS A 44 -0.70 17.96 15.63
N PRO A 45 -0.88 16.66 15.39
CA PRO A 45 -2.20 16.06 15.28
C PRO A 45 -3.01 16.30 16.56
N VAL A 46 -4.31 16.46 16.41
CA VAL A 46 -5.21 16.37 17.57
C VAL A 46 -5.20 14.90 18.04
N PRO A 47 -4.99 14.65 19.35
CA PRO A 47 -4.89 13.29 19.86
C PRO A 47 -6.10 12.43 19.47
N LEU A 48 -5.89 11.18 19.06
CA LEU A 48 -6.98 10.29 18.64
C LEU A 48 -8.07 10.11 19.72
N THR A 49 -7.70 10.22 21.02
CA THR A 49 -8.63 10.18 22.15
C THR A 49 -9.59 11.36 22.19
N GLN A 50 -9.28 12.43 21.49
CA GLN A 50 -10.07 13.66 21.42
C GLN A 50 -10.92 13.75 20.14
N VAL A 51 -10.90 12.72 19.28
CA VAL A 51 -11.63 12.69 18.02
C VAL A 51 -12.46 11.42 17.94
N ASP A 52 -13.74 11.51 17.63
CA ASP A 52 -14.64 10.39 17.38
C ASP A 52 -15.18 10.44 15.96
N ILE A 53 -14.93 9.42 15.17
CA ILE A 53 -15.46 9.26 13.81
C ILE A 53 -16.88 8.70 13.89
N LEU A 54 -17.81 9.35 13.18
CA LEU A 54 -19.26 9.07 13.24
C LEU A 54 -19.89 8.96 11.84
N ASP A 55 -19.10 8.93 10.78
CA ASP A 55 -19.57 8.91 9.40
C ASP A 55 -20.06 7.52 8.94
N ASP A 56 -20.65 7.48 7.75
CA ASP A 56 -21.12 6.25 7.13
C ASP A 56 -20.03 5.54 6.30
N PHE A 57 -18.82 6.10 6.24
CA PHE A 57 -17.72 5.54 5.44
C PHE A 57 -16.65 4.87 6.31
N TRP A 58 -16.00 5.63 7.21
CA TRP A 58 -14.89 5.11 8.03
C TRP A 58 -15.38 4.40 9.28
N ALA A 59 -16.42 4.90 9.97
CA ALA A 59 -16.86 4.28 11.22
C ALA A 59 -17.25 2.80 11.06
N PRO A 60 -18.02 2.38 10.03
CA PRO A 60 -18.29 0.96 9.81
C PRO A 60 -17.03 0.13 9.53
N ARG A 61 -16.05 0.67 8.78
CA ARG A 61 -14.78 -0.01 8.50
C ARG A 61 -13.91 -0.17 9.76
N MET A 62 -13.91 0.83 10.62
CA MET A 62 -13.21 0.76 11.90
C MET A 62 -13.85 -0.28 12.85
N GLU A 63 -15.18 -0.40 12.84
CA GLU A 63 -15.88 -1.46 13.59
C GLU A 63 -15.54 -2.86 13.04
N VAL A 64 -15.46 -3.02 11.71
CA VAL A 64 -14.98 -4.28 11.09
C VAL A 64 -13.52 -4.54 11.50
N ASN A 65 -12.68 -3.53 11.48
CA ASN A 65 -11.28 -3.64 11.90
C ASN A 65 -11.17 -4.12 13.36
N ARG A 66 -11.98 -3.54 14.27
CA ARG A 66 -11.99 -3.90 15.69
C ARG A 66 -12.56 -5.29 15.96
N ASN A 67 -13.65 -5.65 15.28
CA ASN A 67 -14.41 -6.84 15.61
C ASN A 67 -14.03 -8.07 14.76
N VAL A 68 -13.40 -7.85 13.60
CA VAL A 68 -13.04 -8.91 12.66
C VAL A 68 -11.54 -8.94 12.39
N SER A 69 -10.99 -7.86 11.78
CA SER A 69 -9.64 -7.91 11.20
C SER A 69 -8.55 -8.18 12.22
N ILE A 70 -8.59 -7.52 13.39
CA ILE A 70 -7.56 -7.74 14.44
C ILE A 70 -7.58 -9.19 14.96
N TRP A 71 -8.77 -9.75 15.20
CA TRP A 71 -8.91 -11.12 15.68
C TRP A 71 -8.54 -12.16 14.63
N HIS A 72 -8.89 -11.89 13.35
CA HIS A 72 -8.46 -12.71 12.24
C HIS A 72 -6.92 -12.75 12.13
N CYS A 73 -6.26 -11.59 12.20
CA CYS A 73 -4.80 -11.50 12.17
C CYS A 73 -4.14 -12.23 13.35
N PHE A 74 -4.64 -12.07 14.58
CA PHE A 74 -4.11 -12.80 15.74
C PHE A 74 -4.26 -14.31 15.58
N LYS A 75 -5.44 -14.78 15.16
CA LYS A 75 -5.69 -16.20 14.91
C LYS A 75 -4.73 -16.77 13.87
N LYS A 76 -4.56 -16.07 12.74
CA LYS A 76 -3.65 -16.51 11.67
C LYS A 76 -2.19 -16.52 12.13
N MET A 77 -1.76 -15.57 12.92
CA MET A 77 -0.42 -15.58 13.50
C MET A 77 -0.19 -16.77 14.44
N GLU A 78 -1.19 -17.15 15.23
CA GLU A 78 -1.11 -18.37 16.07
C GLU A 78 -1.00 -19.63 15.20
N GLU A 79 -1.78 -19.75 14.12
CA GLU A 79 -1.75 -20.88 13.20
C GLU A 79 -0.36 -21.08 12.53
N PHE A 80 0.38 -20.00 12.31
CA PHE A 80 1.73 -20.02 11.72
C PHE A 80 2.86 -19.94 12.78
N GLU A 81 2.54 -20.11 14.07
CA GLU A 81 3.49 -20.00 15.19
C GLU A 81 4.29 -18.68 15.22
N ASP A 82 3.81 -17.66 14.52
CA ASP A 82 4.36 -16.30 14.55
C ASP A 82 3.71 -15.51 15.68
N PHE A 83 4.23 -15.65 16.90
CA PHE A 83 3.66 -15.14 18.14
C PHE A 83 3.76 -13.62 18.31
N GLY A 84 3.51 -12.88 17.30
CA GLY A 84 3.21 -11.50 17.51
C GLY A 84 3.95 -10.55 16.57
N SER A 85 3.25 -10.13 15.56
CA SER A 85 3.59 -8.86 14.95
C SER A 85 3.40 -7.77 16.01
N PRO A 86 4.45 -7.08 16.45
CA PRO A 86 4.31 -5.94 17.37
C PRO A 86 3.32 -4.89 16.86
N LYS A 87 3.11 -4.81 15.53
CA LYS A 87 2.13 -3.94 14.89
C LYS A 87 0.68 -4.22 15.32
N LEU A 88 0.32 -5.49 15.63
CA LEU A 88 -1.00 -5.82 16.15
C LEU A 88 -1.15 -5.39 17.62
N ILE A 89 -0.07 -5.43 18.41
CA ILE A 89 -0.07 -4.89 19.77
C ILE A 89 -0.27 -3.37 19.72
N GLU A 90 0.39 -2.69 18.81
CA GLU A 90 0.20 -1.26 18.57
C GLU A 90 -1.24 -0.93 18.15
N ALA A 91 -1.80 -1.70 17.21
CA ALA A 91 -3.20 -1.54 16.81
C ALA A 91 -4.18 -1.75 17.98
N ALA A 92 -3.95 -2.79 18.77
CA ALA A 92 -4.75 -3.05 19.97
C ALA A 92 -4.65 -1.90 20.98
N ALA A 93 -3.45 -1.32 21.17
CA ALA A 93 -3.26 -0.16 22.05
C ALA A 93 -4.12 1.02 21.60
N TYR A 94 -4.15 1.34 20.29
CA TYR A 94 -5.03 2.40 19.75
C TYR A 94 -6.51 2.10 19.96
N MET A 95 -6.93 0.84 19.80
CA MET A 95 -8.32 0.43 20.04
C MET A 95 -8.70 0.53 21.53
N LEU A 96 -7.80 0.09 22.41
CA LEU A 96 -8.03 0.07 23.87
C LEU A 96 -8.14 1.46 24.46
N VAL A 97 -7.30 2.41 24.00
CA VAL A 97 -7.37 3.79 24.51
C VAL A 97 -8.65 4.51 24.09
N LYS A 98 -9.21 4.14 22.95
CA LYS A 98 -10.50 4.69 22.48
C LYS A 98 -11.67 4.08 23.20
N ARG A 99 -11.65 2.78 23.39
CA ARG A 99 -12.76 2.04 23.99
C ARG A 99 -12.21 0.81 24.73
N PRO A 100 -12.29 0.80 26.07
CA PRO A 100 -11.83 -0.33 26.89
C PRO A 100 -12.44 -1.66 26.41
N ASP A 101 -11.62 -2.68 26.32
CA ASP A 101 -12.01 -4.04 25.96
C ASP A 101 -11.16 -5.04 26.77
N PRO A 102 -11.66 -5.52 27.90
CA PRO A 102 -10.91 -6.41 28.78
C PRO A 102 -10.48 -7.72 28.11
N LYS A 103 -11.26 -8.22 27.12
CA LYS A 103 -10.92 -9.44 26.39
C LYS A 103 -9.70 -9.21 25.50
N LEU A 104 -9.71 -8.12 24.74
CA LEU A 104 -8.58 -7.74 23.90
C LEU A 104 -7.34 -7.46 24.72
N GLU A 105 -7.48 -6.70 25.81
CA GLU A 105 -6.37 -6.36 26.71
C GLU A 105 -5.73 -7.60 27.33
N GLN A 106 -6.53 -8.52 27.87
CA GLN A 106 -6.03 -9.79 28.44
C GLN A 106 -5.30 -10.64 27.39
N TYR A 107 -5.82 -10.70 26.18
CA TYR A 107 -5.20 -11.46 25.08
C TYR A 107 -3.83 -10.85 24.71
N VAL A 108 -3.78 -9.54 24.54
CA VAL A 108 -2.55 -8.82 24.23
C VAL A 108 -1.50 -8.95 25.32
N ASP A 109 -1.89 -8.94 26.60
CA ASP A 109 -0.99 -9.23 27.73
C ASP A 109 -0.30 -10.58 27.56
N GLN A 110 -1.05 -11.63 27.19
CA GLN A 110 -0.48 -12.98 26.96
C GLN A 110 0.49 -12.99 25.76
N VAL A 111 0.16 -12.27 24.68
CA VAL A 111 1.06 -12.13 23.52
C VAL A 111 2.35 -11.42 23.94
N ILE A 112 2.25 -10.33 24.70
CA ILE A 112 3.40 -9.59 25.22
C ILE A 112 4.26 -10.47 26.12
N ASP A 113 3.66 -11.29 26.98
CA ASP A 113 4.38 -12.21 27.86
C ASP A 113 5.24 -13.20 27.06
N LYS A 114 4.68 -13.81 26.02
CA LYS A 114 5.39 -14.71 25.10
C LYS A 114 6.51 -13.96 24.37
N LEU A 115 6.19 -12.81 23.77
CA LEU A 115 7.13 -12.02 22.98
C LEU A 115 8.34 -11.56 23.81
N VAL A 116 8.13 -11.00 25.00
CA VAL A 116 9.20 -10.56 25.89
C VAL A 116 10.07 -11.73 26.35
N THR A 117 9.46 -12.90 26.64
CA THR A 117 10.20 -14.10 27.01
C THR A 117 11.11 -14.57 25.87
N GLN A 118 10.67 -14.51 24.62
CA GLN A 118 11.47 -14.86 23.44
C GLN A 118 12.57 -13.84 23.15
N LEU A 119 12.35 -12.56 23.44
CA LEU A 119 13.32 -11.50 23.20
C LEU A 119 14.42 -11.44 24.25
N THR A 120 14.14 -11.75 25.52
CA THR A 120 15.11 -11.64 26.63
C THR A 120 16.48 -12.28 26.33
N PRO A 121 16.58 -13.52 25.77
CA PRO A 121 17.87 -14.10 25.42
C PRO A 121 18.59 -13.37 24.27
N ARG A 122 17.83 -12.71 23.38
CA ARG A 122 18.41 -11.93 22.27
C ARG A 122 19.02 -10.63 22.76
N LEU A 123 18.44 -10.01 23.78
CA LEU A 123 18.94 -8.77 24.38
C LEU A 123 20.29 -8.93 25.09
N ALA A 124 20.67 -10.17 25.45
CA ALA A 124 22.01 -10.45 26.01
C ALA A 124 23.13 -10.39 24.96
N ASP A 125 22.80 -10.37 23.67
CA ASP A 125 23.75 -10.33 22.54
C ASP A 125 23.55 -9.00 21.78
N PRO A 126 24.51 -8.08 21.80
CA PRO A 126 24.38 -6.76 21.14
C PRO A 126 24.05 -6.84 19.63
N ASP A 127 24.57 -7.86 18.93
CA ASP A 127 24.30 -8.03 17.51
C ASP A 127 22.88 -8.51 17.22
N LYS A 128 22.27 -9.18 18.18
CA LYS A 128 20.85 -9.55 18.13
C LYS A 128 19.93 -8.44 18.64
N ALA A 129 20.35 -7.71 19.67
CA ALA A 129 19.60 -6.56 20.19
C ALA A 129 19.41 -5.50 19.10
N VAL A 130 20.47 -5.10 18.40
CA VAL A 130 20.40 -4.09 17.34
C VAL A 130 19.51 -4.50 16.15
N ARG A 131 19.18 -5.79 16.04
CA ARG A 131 18.27 -6.35 15.02
C ARG A 131 16.84 -6.49 15.51
N VAL A 132 16.53 -6.13 16.75
CA VAL A 132 15.15 -6.11 17.25
C VAL A 132 14.34 -5.12 16.39
N SER A 133 13.17 -5.57 15.98
CA SER A 133 12.31 -4.75 15.12
C SER A 133 11.94 -3.43 15.78
N GLY A 134 12.10 -2.32 15.06
CA GLY A 134 11.62 -1.02 15.53
C GLY A 134 10.14 -0.98 15.87
N HIS A 135 9.34 -1.84 15.24
CA HIS A 135 7.92 -2.00 15.57
C HIS A 135 7.68 -2.53 16.99
N PHE A 136 8.65 -3.25 17.57
CA PHE A 136 8.58 -3.64 18.99
C PHE A 136 8.67 -2.40 19.89
N LEU A 137 9.56 -1.46 19.56
CA LEU A 137 9.73 -0.22 20.33
C LEU A 137 8.49 0.68 20.18
N GLU A 138 7.93 0.80 18.97
CA GLU A 138 6.69 1.55 18.72
C GLU A 138 5.53 0.97 19.54
N ALA A 139 5.30 -0.34 19.44
CA ALA A 139 4.24 -1.03 20.16
C ALA A 139 4.39 -0.93 21.69
N ALA A 140 5.63 -0.98 22.20
CA ALA A 140 5.91 -0.85 23.62
C ALA A 140 5.49 0.52 24.17
N VAL A 141 5.81 1.58 23.43
CA VAL A 141 5.38 2.95 23.79
C VAL A 141 3.86 3.07 23.69
N ALA A 142 3.27 2.58 22.61
CA ALA A 142 1.83 2.65 22.39
C ALA A 142 1.04 1.90 23.46
N TYR A 143 1.45 0.68 23.80
CA TYR A 143 0.76 -0.14 24.80
C TYR A 143 0.89 0.43 26.22
N TYR A 144 2.08 0.95 26.58
CA TYR A 144 2.27 1.66 27.83
C TYR A 144 1.37 2.90 27.94
N ALA A 145 1.33 3.70 26.88
CA ALA A 145 0.51 4.89 26.84
C ALA A 145 -1.00 4.57 26.95
N ALA A 146 -1.43 3.45 26.38
CA ALA A 146 -2.83 3.01 26.43
C ALA A 146 -3.25 2.43 27.79
N THR A 147 -2.37 1.66 28.44
CA THR A 147 -2.73 0.80 29.56
C THR A 147 -1.97 1.12 30.85
N GLY A 148 -0.87 1.86 30.79
CA GLY A 148 0.05 2.08 31.90
C GLY A 148 0.93 0.87 32.25
N LYS A 149 0.80 -0.27 31.52
CA LYS A 149 1.55 -1.51 31.80
C LYS A 149 2.96 -1.42 31.26
N ARG A 150 3.95 -1.68 32.09
CA ARG A 150 5.36 -1.41 31.79
C ARG A 150 6.13 -2.55 31.15
N LYS A 151 5.64 -3.78 31.20
CA LYS A 151 6.43 -4.99 30.87
C LYS A 151 7.11 -4.90 29.50
N MET A 152 6.36 -4.53 28.47
CA MET A 152 6.91 -4.39 27.12
C MET A 152 7.80 -3.14 26.99
N LEU A 153 7.43 -2.03 27.65
CA LEU A 153 8.24 -0.82 27.67
C LEU A 153 9.59 -1.05 28.37
N ASP A 154 9.59 -1.76 29.51
CA ASP A 154 10.83 -2.06 30.23
C ASP A 154 11.79 -2.93 29.38
N ALA A 155 11.24 -3.91 28.63
CA ALA A 155 12.04 -4.69 27.67
C ALA A 155 12.58 -3.81 26.52
N ALA A 156 11.79 -2.87 26.01
CA ALA A 156 12.22 -1.94 24.97
C ALA A 156 13.29 -0.94 25.47
N LEU A 157 13.18 -0.50 26.72
CA LEU A 157 14.20 0.37 27.35
C LEU A 157 15.51 -0.40 27.58
N GLU A 158 15.43 -1.70 27.92
CA GLU A 158 16.63 -2.53 28.07
C GLU A 158 17.31 -2.78 26.73
N ASP A 159 16.55 -3.09 25.68
CA ASP A 159 17.06 -3.17 24.32
C ASP A 159 17.80 -1.89 23.92
N GLY A 160 17.17 -0.73 24.11
CA GLY A 160 17.79 0.57 23.82
C GLY A 160 19.08 0.84 24.61
N LYS A 161 19.19 0.36 25.87
CA LYS A 161 20.44 0.46 26.66
C LYS A 161 21.54 -0.43 26.08
N VAL A 162 21.21 -1.66 25.68
CA VAL A 162 22.18 -2.60 25.08
C VAL A 162 22.72 -2.01 23.77
N ILE A 163 21.84 -1.49 22.92
CA ILE A 163 22.25 -0.84 21.67
C ILE A 163 23.13 0.36 21.96
N ASP A 164 22.73 1.29 22.83
CA ASP A 164 23.52 2.46 23.17
C ASP A 164 24.87 2.13 23.78
N ALA A 165 24.95 1.09 24.60
CA ALA A 165 26.22 0.65 25.20
C ALA A 165 27.24 0.18 24.15
N ASN A 166 26.81 -0.39 23.03
CA ASN A 166 27.67 -1.06 22.06
C ASN A 166 27.86 -0.32 20.74
N PHE A 167 26.89 0.51 20.33
CA PHE A 167 26.87 1.19 19.03
C PHE A 167 26.84 2.71 19.22
N GLY A 168 27.42 3.46 18.29
CA GLY A 168 27.45 4.93 18.35
C GLY A 168 28.84 5.51 18.12
N PRO A 169 28.98 6.86 18.16
CA PRO A 169 30.25 7.53 17.96
C PRO A 169 31.33 7.03 18.95
N GLY A 170 32.45 6.57 18.41
CA GLY A 170 33.55 5.98 19.21
C GLY A 170 33.30 4.57 19.73
N LYS A 171 32.19 3.95 19.34
CA LYS A 171 31.83 2.54 19.58
C LYS A 171 31.78 1.80 18.24
N ARG A 172 31.02 0.70 18.16
CA ARG A 172 30.88 -0.08 16.94
C ARG A 172 30.03 0.67 15.91
N ASP A 173 30.41 0.62 14.65
CA ASP A 173 29.62 1.07 13.52
C ASP A 173 28.59 0.00 13.13
N TYR A 174 27.44 0.45 12.65
CA TYR A 174 26.36 -0.44 12.22
C TYR A 174 25.43 0.24 11.20
N ILE A 175 25.01 -0.51 10.21
CA ILE A 175 23.90 -0.14 9.32
C ILE A 175 22.73 -1.06 9.64
N SER A 176 21.62 -0.47 10.08
CA SER A 176 20.46 -1.25 10.48
C SER A 176 19.82 -1.94 9.28
N GLU A 177 19.45 -3.19 9.45
CA GLU A 177 18.78 -3.99 8.41
C GLU A 177 17.34 -3.52 8.15
N HIS A 178 16.67 -2.97 9.16
CA HIS A 178 15.28 -2.51 9.07
C HIS A 178 15.15 -1.06 9.55
N GLU A 179 14.52 -0.23 8.72
CA GLU A 179 14.42 1.21 8.95
C GLU A 179 13.52 1.60 10.11
N GLY A 180 12.53 0.78 10.44
CA GLY A 180 11.62 0.99 11.57
C GLY A 180 12.33 1.15 12.92
N GLN A 181 13.58 0.66 13.07
CA GLN A 181 14.33 0.83 14.32
C GLN A 181 14.50 2.30 14.70
N LYS A 182 14.79 3.16 13.72
CA LYS A 182 14.94 4.60 13.94
C LYS A 182 13.63 5.24 14.40
N ILE A 183 12.49 4.79 13.83
CA ILE A 183 11.16 5.26 14.26
C ILE A 183 10.95 4.90 15.73
N GLY A 184 11.18 3.64 16.10
CA GLY A 184 11.03 3.17 17.47
C GLY A 184 11.93 3.90 18.46
N LEU A 185 13.19 4.16 18.12
CA LEU A 185 14.11 4.96 18.96
C LEU A 185 13.62 6.40 19.15
N LEU A 186 13.08 7.03 18.12
CA LEU A 186 12.50 8.37 18.21
C LEU A 186 11.23 8.40 19.06
N GLN A 187 10.43 7.31 19.06
CA GLN A 187 9.30 7.16 19.98
C GLN A 187 9.78 7.00 21.42
N LEU A 188 10.84 6.21 21.68
CA LEU A 188 11.44 6.13 23.02
C LEU A 188 12.01 7.48 23.47
N TYR A 189 12.63 8.26 22.58
CA TYR A 189 13.05 9.62 22.88
C TYR A 189 11.89 10.50 23.32
N ARG A 190 10.80 10.52 22.56
CA ARG A 190 9.60 11.29 22.90
C ARG A 190 8.93 10.82 24.19
N GLN A 191 9.00 9.52 24.48
CA GLN A 191 8.43 8.92 25.70
C GLN A 191 9.24 9.24 26.95
N THR A 192 10.57 9.28 26.83
CA THR A 192 11.48 9.34 28.01
C THR A 192 12.15 10.68 28.21
N GLY A 193 12.26 11.49 27.14
CA GLY A 193 13.09 12.69 27.11
C GLY A 193 14.61 12.42 27.12
N ASP A 194 15.04 11.15 27.00
CA ASP A 194 16.46 10.78 27.07
C ASP A 194 17.13 10.92 25.69
N ASP A 195 17.98 11.93 25.57
CA ASP A 195 18.72 12.30 24.36
C ASP A 195 19.54 11.16 23.72
N LYS A 196 19.86 10.12 24.47
CA LYS A 196 20.61 8.98 23.92
C LYS A 196 19.85 8.32 22.74
N TYR A 197 18.53 8.21 22.82
CA TYR A 197 17.71 7.61 21.76
C TYR A 197 17.69 8.47 20.49
N LEU A 198 17.61 9.79 20.64
CA LEU A 198 17.75 10.73 19.51
C LEU A 198 19.14 10.62 18.85
N LYS A 199 20.20 10.62 19.67
CA LYS A 199 21.58 10.48 19.19
C LYS A 199 21.82 9.16 18.49
N LEU A 200 21.24 8.08 19.01
CA LEU A 200 21.34 6.74 18.43
C LEU A 200 20.58 6.64 17.10
N ALA A 201 19.34 7.16 17.03
CA ALA A 201 18.58 7.21 15.79
C ALA A 201 19.31 8.00 14.71
N LYS A 202 19.88 9.15 15.07
CA LYS A 202 20.71 9.96 14.16
C LYS A 202 21.97 9.20 13.71
N PHE A 203 22.67 8.54 14.62
CA PHE A 203 23.85 7.73 14.28
C PHE A 203 23.52 6.64 13.25
N LEU A 204 22.42 5.91 13.46
CA LEU A 204 21.97 4.87 12.54
C LEU A 204 21.50 5.45 11.19
N MET A 205 20.96 6.67 11.17
CA MET A 205 20.63 7.39 9.95
C MET A 205 21.88 7.79 9.17
N ASP A 206 22.84 8.42 9.86
CA ASP A 206 24.08 8.92 9.28
C ASP A 206 25.04 7.81 8.82
N GLY A 207 24.84 6.58 9.30
CA GLY A 207 25.62 5.43 8.89
C GLY A 207 25.34 4.98 7.45
N ARG A 208 24.11 5.25 6.94
CA ARG A 208 23.74 4.86 5.59
C ARG A 208 24.55 5.60 4.54
N GLY A 209 24.88 4.88 3.47
CA GLY A 209 25.67 5.37 2.36
C GLY A 209 27.16 5.49 2.64
N LYS A 210 27.62 5.18 3.85
CA LYS A 210 29.05 5.18 4.18
C LYS A 210 29.74 3.88 3.80
N ASP A 211 30.95 3.98 3.27
CA ASP A 211 31.80 2.83 3.01
C ASP A 211 32.47 2.36 4.31
N GLY A 212 32.82 1.07 4.34
CA GLY A 212 33.50 0.45 5.49
C GLY A 212 32.60 0.08 6.66
N TYR A 213 31.33 0.45 6.65
CA TYR A 213 30.36 0.04 7.68
C TYR A 213 29.92 -1.42 7.44
N PRO A 214 29.79 -2.22 8.51
CA PRO A 214 29.28 -3.60 8.39
C PRO A 214 27.87 -3.64 7.84
N ARG A 215 27.65 -4.49 6.86
CA ARG A 215 26.35 -4.78 6.25
C ARG A 215 26.12 -6.29 6.31
N ALA A 216 24.92 -6.71 6.66
CA ALA A 216 24.57 -8.12 6.75
C ALA A 216 23.58 -8.51 5.64
N GLY A 217 23.65 -9.79 5.21
CA GLY A 217 22.70 -10.39 4.30
C GLY A 217 22.66 -9.78 2.91
N GLU A 218 21.48 -9.66 2.34
CA GLU A 218 21.22 -9.13 0.99
C GLU A 218 21.64 -7.67 0.82
N TYR A 219 21.65 -6.91 1.89
CA TYR A 219 22.09 -5.50 1.89
C TYR A 219 23.55 -5.32 1.52
N ALA A 220 24.34 -6.38 1.65
CA ALA A 220 25.72 -6.35 1.21
C ALA A 220 25.88 -6.46 -0.31
N ILE A 221 24.84 -6.95 -1.01
CA ILE A 221 24.86 -7.23 -2.45
C ILE A 221 24.31 -6.05 -3.24
N ASP A 222 23.20 -5.48 -2.81
CA ASP A 222 22.54 -4.37 -3.48
C ASP A 222 22.26 -3.22 -2.49
N ARG A 223 23.09 -2.20 -2.54
CA ARG A 223 22.98 -1.02 -1.68
C ARG A 223 21.74 -0.17 -2.01
N THR A 224 21.28 -0.17 -3.27
CA THR A 224 20.08 0.59 -3.66
C THR A 224 18.84 -0.03 -3.06
N TYR A 225 18.76 -1.35 -2.98
CA TYR A 225 17.66 -2.09 -2.36
C TYR A 225 17.27 -1.56 -0.97
N ALA A 226 18.26 -1.23 -0.16
CA ALA A 226 18.08 -0.77 1.22
C ALA A 226 18.27 0.75 1.38
N GLN A 227 18.23 1.54 0.31
CA GLN A 227 18.49 2.98 0.31
C GLN A 227 19.85 3.35 0.96
N ASP A 228 20.87 2.49 0.75
CA ASP A 228 22.20 2.63 1.31
C ASP A 228 23.28 2.93 0.23
N HIS A 229 22.83 3.34 -0.97
CA HIS A 229 23.69 3.65 -2.12
C HIS A 229 24.53 4.91 -1.91
N GLU A 230 23.99 5.88 -1.16
CA GLU A 230 24.68 7.10 -0.78
C GLU A 230 24.15 7.63 0.58
N PRO A 231 24.88 8.58 1.21
CA PRO A 231 24.42 9.21 2.46
C PRO A 231 23.01 9.79 2.35
N VAL A 232 22.12 9.46 3.29
CA VAL A 232 20.70 9.83 3.23
C VAL A 232 20.50 11.34 3.04
N ALA A 233 21.33 12.16 3.66
CA ALA A 233 21.29 13.63 3.51
C ALA A 233 21.65 14.13 2.10
N LYS A 234 22.08 13.25 1.18
CA LYS A 234 22.41 13.59 -0.21
C LYS A 234 21.45 12.97 -1.21
N GLN A 235 20.61 12.04 -0.75
CA GLN A 235 19.65 11.37 -1.62
C GLN A 235 18.64 12.37 -2.17
N ASP A 236 18.35 12.26 -3.45
CA ASP A 236 17.38 13.08 -4.18
C ASP A 236 16.43 12.25 -5.06
N GLU A 237 16.60 10.92 -5.07
CA GLU A 237 15.78 9.96 -5.79
C GLU A 237 15.31 8.83 -4.88
N ALA A 238 14.05 8.40 -5.05
CA ALA A 238 13.50 7.23 -4.38
C ALA A 238 13.91 5.95 -5.14
N VAL A 239 14.66 5.09 -4.49
CA VAL A 239 15.18 3.83 -5.08
C VAL A 239 14.96 2.64 -4.16
N GLY A 240 15.08 1.44 -4.72
CA GLY A 240 15.04 0.18 -3.98
C GLY A 240 13.67 -0.16 -3.41
N HIS A 241 13.65 -0.96 -2.37
CA HIS A 241 12.41 -1.51 -1.79
C HIS A 241 11.51 -0.42 -1.19
N CYS A 242 10.28 -0.29 -1.72
CA CYS A 242 9.37 0.83 -1.44
C CYS A 242 8.96 0.93 0.03
N VAL A 243 8.69 -0.20 0.70
CA VAL A 243 8.33 -0.19 2.13
C VAL A 243 9.49 0.28 2.97
N ARG A 244 10.71 -0.25 2.74
CA ARG A 244 11.92 0.19 3.47
C ARG A 244 12.20 1.66 3.26
N ALA A 245 12.00 2.15 2.04
CA ALA A 245 12.15 3.55 1.69
C ALA A 245 11.21 4.44 2.51
N THR A 246 9.91 4.16 2.53
CA THR A 246 8.97 4.96 3.34
C THR A 246 9.29 4.90 4.83
N PHE A 247 9.70 3.74 5.35
CA PHE A 247 10.13 3.59 6.74
C PHE A 247 11.48 4.27 7.05
N LEU A 248 12.29 4.61 6.03
CA LEU A 248 13.45 5.48 6.16
C LEU A 248 13.05 6.96 6.11
N TYR A 249 12.13 7.34 5.22
CA TYR A 249 11.74 8.74 5.02
C TYR A 249 10.94 9.30 6.21
N ILE A 250 10.17 8.46 6.91
CA ILE A 250 9.49 8.82 8.16
C ILE A 250 10.50 9.34 9.21
N PRO A 251 11.49 8.56 9.68
CA PRO A 251 12.44 9.05 10.68
C PRO A 251 13.42 10.11 10.14
N LEU A 252 13.65 10.17 8.83
CA LEU A 252 14.39 11.27 8.21
C LEU A 252 13.67 12.60 8.44
N THR A 253 12.35 12.62 8.20
CA THR A 253 11.50 13.80 8.42
C THR A 253 11.39 14.15 9.91
N ASP A 254 11.26 13.14 10.79
CA ASP A 254 11.29 13.32 12.24
C ASP A 254 12.62 13.95 12.71
N LEU A 255 13.76 13.46 12.21
CA LEU A 255 15.07 13.99 12.52
C LEU A 255 15.25 15.43 12.00
N ALA A 256 14.72 15.75 10.82
CA ALA A 256 14.70 17.13 10.32
C ALA A 256 13.97 18.07 11.30
N ALA A 257 12.82 17.64 11.83
CA ALA A 257 12.07 18.42 12.82
C ALA A 257 12.79 18.52 14.17
N LEU A 258 13.31 17.42 14.69
CA LEU A 258 13.93 17.34 16.03
C LEU A 258 15.33 17.98 16.10
N THR A 259 16.11 17.86 15.02
CA THR A 259 17.48 18.41 14.99
C THR A 259 17.55 19.78 14.34
N GLY A 260 16.65 20.05 13.39
CA GLY A 260 16.64 21.23 12.55
C GLY A 260 17.78 21.32 11.54
N LEU A 261 18.41 20.19 11.25
CA LEU A 261 19.45 20.10 10.23
C LEU A 261 18.83 20.29 8.84
N PRO A 262 19.26 21.31 8.07
CA PRO A 262 18.66 21.61 6.78
C PRO A 262 18.84 20.49 5.77
N GLU A 263 19.95 19.77 5.81
CA GLU A 263 20.27 18.68 4.90
C GLU A 263 19.28 17.53 4.97
N TYR A 264 18.71 17.22 6.14
CA TYR A 264 17.66 16.20 6.26
C TYR A 264 16.35 16.66 5.66
N LYS A 265 16.01 17.95 5.87
CA LYS A 265 14.81 18.54 5.28
C LYS A 265 14.91 18.58 3.76
N GLU A 266 16.04 19.04 3.22
CA GLU A 266 16.28 19.13 1.78
C GLU A 266 16.23 17.76 1.10
N ALA A 267 16.81 16.72 1.71
CA ALA A 267 16.73 15.36 1.20
C ALA A 267 15.29 14.84 1.21
N ALA A 268 14.55 15.02 2.32
CA ALA A 268 13.15 14.61 2.41
C ALA A 268 12.28 15.31 1.36
N ASP A 269 12.52 16.61 1.09
CA ASP A 269 11.80 17.39 0.09
C ASP A 269 12.06 16.87 -1.32
N LYS A 270 13.32 16.67 -1.70
CA LYS A 270 13.70 16.17 -3.03
C LYS A 270 13.18 14.76 -3.31
N ILE A 271 13.31 13.85 -2.34
CA ILE A 271 12.81 12.49 -2.45
C ILE A 271 11.28 12.50 -2.60
N TRP A 272 10.59 13.39 -1.84
CA TRP A 272 9.14 13.51 -1.95
C TRP A 272 8.71 14.02 -3.35
N GLU A 273 9.42 14.99 -3.88
CA GLU A 273 9.20 15.49 -5.23
C GLU A 273 9.43 14.39 -6.29
N ASP A 274 10.49 13.59 -6.15
CA ASP A 274 10.74 12.48 -7.06
C ASP A 274 9.61 11.43 -7.01
N VAL A 275 9.19 11.04 -5.80
CA VAL A 275 8.09 10.07 -5.64
C VAL A 275 6.81 10.60 -6.27
N VAL A 276 6.39 11.83 -5.92
CA VAL A 276 5.07 12.34 -6.29
C VAL A 276 5.00 12.78 -7.76
N HIS A 277 6.11 13.28 -8.29
CA HIS A 277 6.14 13.78 -9.67
C HIS A 277 6.52 12.71 -10.70
N HIS A 278 7.08 11.56 -10.27
CA HIS A 278 7.60 10.59 -11.23
C HIS A 278 7.20 9.13 -10.98
N LYS A 279 6.87 8.75 -9.71
CA LYS A 279 6.78 7.34 -9.30
C LYS A 279 5.50 6.99 -8.55
N LEU A 280 4.59 7.94 -8.36
CA LEU A 280 3.32 7.74 -7.67
C LEU A 280 2.24 7.29 -8.66
N TYR A 281 1.58 6.18 -8.38
CA TYR A 281 0.42 5.75 -9.15
C TYR A 281 -0.81 6.63 -8.88
N LEU A 282 -1.74 6.67 -9.82
CA LEU A 282 -2.97 7.46 -9.68
C LEU A 282 -3.76 7.09 -8.41
N THR A 283 -3.72 5.85 -7.99
CA THR A 283 -4.33 5.36 -6.75
C THR A 283 -3.55 5.75 -5.49
N GLY A 284 -2.41 6.40 -5.63
CA GLY A 284 -1.50 6.76 -4.53
C GLY A 284 -0.53 5.65 -4.12
N GLY A 285 -0.60 4.49 -4.76
CA GLY A 285 0.36 3.41 -4.56
C GLY A 285 1.76 3.79 -5.05
N ILE A 286 2.77 3.10 -4.55
CA ILE A 286 4.18 3.22 -4.94
C ILE A 286 4.82 1.85 -5.08
N GLY A 287 5.74 1.74 -6.02
CA GLY A 287 6.42 0.49 -6.37
C GLY A 287 5.92 -0.09 -7.68
N SER A 288 6.78 -0.11 -8.69
CA SER A 288 6.43 -0.58 -10.03
C SER A 288 7.10 -1.90 -10.39
N ILE A 289 8.16 -2.27 -9.67
CA ILE A 289 8.94 -3.47 -9.97
C ILE A 289 8.71 -4.53 -8.90
N ARG A 290 8.21 -5.69 -9.33
CA ARG A 290 7.97 -6.84 -8.47
C ARG A 290 9.27 -7.42 -7.89
N PHE A 291 10.32 -7.51 -8.70
CA PHE A 291 11.61 -7.99 -8.23
C PHE A 291 12.17 -7.07 -7.14
N HIS A 292 12.38 -7.59 -5.94
CA HIS A 292 12.79 -6.84 -4.75
C HIS A 292 11.80 -5.73 -4.31
N GLU A 293 10.55 -5.72 -4.83
CA GLU A 293 9.48 -4.84 -4.34
C GLU A 293 9.84 -3.35 -4.44
N GLN A 294 10.38 -2.95 -5.61
CA GLN A 294 11.14 -1.71 -5.77
C GLN A 294 10.37 -0.61 -6.49
N PHE A 295 10.87 0.61 -6.30
CA PHE A 295 10.63 1.67 -7.27
C PHE A 295 11.24 1.32 -8.63
N GLY A 296 10.55 1.68 -9.70
CA GLY A 296 11.10 1.70 -11.04
C GLY A 296 11.78 3.02 -11.36
N SER A 297 12.17 3.16 -12.61
CA SER A 297 12.65 4.42 -13.16
C SER A 297 11.53 5.48 -13.17
N ALA A 298 11.90 6.74 -13.31
CA ALA A 298 10.92 7.81 -13.47
C ALA A 298 9.93 7.51 -14.60
N TYR A 299 8.63 7.62 -14.34
CA TYR A 299 7.51 7.34 -15.25
C TYR A 299 7.32 5.86 -15.63
N GLU A 300 8.02 4.93 -15.00
CA GLU A 300 7.82 3.49 -15.17
C GLU A 300 6.70 3.02 -14.24
N LEU A 301 5.46 3.05 -14.73
CA LEU A 301 4.24 2.80 -13.97
C LEU A 301 3.36 1.74 -14.66
N PRO A 302 3.80 0.47 -14.76
CA PRO A 302 3.02 -0.59 -15.37
C PRO A 302 1.75 -0.88 -14.55
N ASN A 303 0.60 -1.09 -15.22
CA ASN A 303 -0.68 -1.28 -14.55
C ASN A 303 -0.87 -2.70 -14.03
N LEU A 304 -0.51 -3.70 -14.81
CA LEU A 304 -0.72 -5.11 -14.51
C LEU A 304 0.26 -5.62 -13.45
N SER A 305 1.54 -5.30 -13.62
CA SER A 305 2.63 -5.70 -12.73
C SER A 305 2.92 -4.68 -11.62
N ALA A 306 2.09 -3.65 -11.47
CA ALA A 306 2.20 -2.67 -10.41
C ALA A 306 2.36 -3.37 -9.06
N TRP A 307 3.48 -3.12 -8.37
CA TRP A 307 3.68 -3.72 -7.06
C TRP A 307 2.76 -3.09 -6.02
N ASN A 308 2.83 -1.77 -5.87
CA ASN A 308 1.93 -0.97 -5.03
C ASN A 308 1.58 -1.67 -3.70
N GLU A 309 2.61 -2.08 -2.95
CA GLU A 309 2.39 -2.86 -1.74
C GLU A 309 1.55 -2.10 -0.71
N THR A 310 0.60 -2.78 -0.09
CA THR A 310 -0.23 -2.20 0.99
C THR A 310 0.61 -1.64 2.15
N CYS A 311 1.77 -2.26 2.48
CA CYS A 311 2.69 -1.70 3.48
C CYS A 311 3.34 -0.40 3.01
N ALA A 312 3.64 -0.26 1.72
CA ALA A 312 4.19 0.96 1.16
C ALA A 312 3.13 2.09 1.19
N SER A 313 1.86 1.77 0.93
CA SER A 313 0.74 2.69 1.10
C SER A 313 0.61 3.16 2.55
N TYR A 314 0.72 2.25 3.54
CA TYR A 314 0.78 2.63 4.96
C TYR A 314 1.93 3.62 5.23
N GLY A 315 3.14 3.27 4.81
CA GLY A 315 4.33 4.10 5.03
C GLY A 315 4.21 5.47 4.36
N ASN A 316 3.64 5.52 3.15
CA ASN A 316 3.40 6.76 2.40
C ASN A 316 2.40 7.69 3.11
N ILE A 317 1.32 7.14 3.69
CA ILE A 317 0.36 7.92 4.51
C ILE A 317 1.06 8.54 5.72
N VAL A 318 1.82 7.73 6.48
CA VAL A 318 2.52 8.21 7.69
C VAL A 318 3.58 9.25 7.33
N TRP A 319 4.34 9.01 6.26
CA TRP A 319 5.37 9.96 5.78
C TRP A 319 4.76 11.30 5.35
N ASN A 320 3.68 11.29 4.57
CA ASN A 320 3.00 12.52 4.15
C ASN A 320 2.41 13.29 5.34
N GLN A 321 1.94 12.61 6.40
CA GLN A 321 1.55 13.27 7.64
C GLN A 321 2.75 13.99 8.29
N ARG A 322 3.94 13.36 8.33
CA ARG A 322 5.17 14.00 8.86
C ARG A 322 5.61 15.21 8.01
N MET A 323 5.56 15.07 6.70
CA MET A 323 5.84 16.16 5.77
C MET A 323 4.87 17.34 5.96
N PHE A 324 3.57 17.05 6.14
CA PHE A 324 2.60 18.09 6.50
C PHE A 324 2.96 18.78 7.82
N GLN A 325 3.29 18.03 8.86
CA GLN A 325 3.67 18.61 10.16
C GLN A 325 4.93 19.49 10.06
N LEU A 326 5.86 19.15 9.17
CA LEU A 326 7.09 19.90 8.93
C LEU A 326 6.84 21.19 8.12
N HIS A 327 5.97 21.14 7.11
CA HIS A 327 5.79 22.21 6.11
C HIS A 327 4.48 22.98 6.21
N GLN A 328 3.46 22.40 6.83
CA GLN A 328 2.10 23.01 6.94
C GLN A 328 1.45 23.26 5.56
N ASP A 329 1.71 22.38 4.58
CA ASP A 329 1.21 22.51 3.22
C ASP A 329 0.23 21.38 2.90
N ALA A 330 -0.93 21.73 2.33
CA ALA A 330 -1.98 20.80 1.99
C ALA A 330 -1.58 19.78 0.92
N LYS A 331 -0.55 20.06 0.10
CA LYS A 331 -0.09 19.13 -0.93
C LYS A 331 0.28 17.73 -0.36
N TYR A 332 0.78 17.69 0.86
CA TYR A 332 1.06 16.43 1.56
C TYR A 332 -0.21 15.71 2.01
N ILE A 333 -1.22 16.46 2.45
CA ILE A 333 -2.53 15.88 2.80
C ILE A 333 -3.28 15.45 1.54
N ASP A 334 -3.10 16.11 0.40
CA ASP A 334 -3.68 15.69 -0.88
C ASP A 334 -3.15 14.32 -1.31
N VAL A 335 -1.85 14.05 -1.15
CA VAL A 335 -1.26 12.72 -1.38
C VAL A 335 -1.75 11.72 -0.34
N LEU A 336 -1.73 12.09 0.95
CA LEU A 336 -2.23 11.23 2.04
C LEU A 336 -3.69 10.79 1.78
N GLU A 337 -4.56 11.71 1.43
CA GLU A 337 -5.97 11.43 1.12
C GLU A 337 -6.10 10.50 -0.10
N ARG A 338 -5.32 10.76 -1.15
CA ARG A 338 -5.27 9.91 -2.36
C ARG A 338 -4.92 8.46 -2.01
N VAL A 339 -3.87 8.26 -1.24
CA VAL A 339 -3.45 6.92 -0.79
C VAL A 339 -4.51 6.29 0.10
N LEU A 340 -5.00 7.04 1.09
CA LEU A 340 -5.94 6.55 2.11
C LEU A 340 -7.26 6.04 1.50
N TYR A 341 -7.85 6.82 0.58
CA TYR A 341 -9.13 6.49 -0.03
C TYR A 341 -9.02 5.54 -1.25
N ASN A 342 -7.83 5.21 -1.71
CA ASN A 342 -7.64 4.32 -2.86
C ASN A 342 -6.63 3.20 -2.53
N GLY A 343 -5.33 3.40 -2.74
CA GLY A 343 -4.29 2.36 -2.64
C GLY A 343 -4.03 1.80 -1.24
N PHE A 344 -4.67 2.33 -0.19
CA PHE A 344 -4.67 1.72 1.14
C PHE A 344 -6.01 1.04 1.46
N ALA A 345 -7.14 1.72 1.18
CA ALA A 345 -8.45 1.20 1.54
C ALA A 345 -8.81 -0.09 0.75
N ASP A 346 -8.26 -0.27 -0.46
CA ASP A 346 -8.44 -1.50 -1.23
C ASP A 346 -7.59 -2.67 -0.67
N GLY A 347 -6.59 -2.40 0.17
CA GLY A 347 -5.74 -3.42 0.80
C GLY A 347 -6.50 -4.41 1.68
N VAL A 348 -7.77 -4.17 2.02
CA VAL A 348 -8.61 -5.03 2.87
C VAL A 348 -10.01 -5.21 2.29
N SER A 349 -10.55 -6.41 2.42
CA SER A 349 -11.94 -6.70 2.02
C SER A 349 -12.96 -5.92 2.86
N LEU A 350 -14.16 -5.70 2.30
CA LEU A 350 -15.27 -5.08 3.05
C LEU A 350 -15.67 -5.91 4.28
N LYS A 351 -15.39 -7.21 4.30
CA LYS A 351 -15.60 -8.09 5.45
C LYS A 351 -14.46 -8.05 6.48
N GLY A 352 -13.29 -7.50 6.12
CA GLY A 352 -12.13 -7.36 7.00
C GLY A 352 -11.29 -8.62 7.24
N ASP A 353 -11.51 -9.68 6.47
CA ASP A 353 -10.93 -11.01 6.64
C ASP A 353 -10.03 -11.47 5.47
N ARG A 354 -9.84 -10.60 4.48
CA ARG A 354 -8.98 -10.85 3.32
C ARG A 354 -8.18 -9.60 2.97
N PHE A 355 -6.97 -9.78 2.46
CA PHE A 355 -6.02 -8.68 2.26
C PHE A 355 -5.33 -8.78 0.91
N PHE A 356 -5.01 -7.62 0.33
CA PHE A 356 -4.05 -7.53 -0.74
C PHE A 356 -2.63 -7.32 -0.19
N TYR A 357 -1.67 -7.92 -0.86
CA TYR A 357 -0.26 -7.55 -0.77
C TYR A 357 0.04 -6.50 -1.83
N GLN A 358 -0.10 -6.87 -3.10
CA GLN A 358 -0.01 -6.00 -4.27
C GLN A 358 -1.35 -5.36 -4.58
N ASN A 359 -1.34 -4.15 -5.13
CA ASN A 359 -2.55 -3.42 -5.52
C ASN A 359 -2.43 -2.96 -6.98
N PRO A 360 -2.70 -3.86 -7.96
CA PRO A 360 -2.57 -3.57 -9.37
C PRO A 360 -3.67 -2.65 -9.88
N LEU A 361 -3.41 -1.94 -10.99
CA LEU A 361 -4.39 -1.10 -11.65
C LEU A 361 -5.08 -1.79 -12.83
N ARG A 362 -4.70 -3.03 -13.10
CA ARG A 362 -5.26 -3.89 -14.15
C ARG A 362 -5.26 -5.34 -13.68
N SER A 363 -6.30 -6.10 -14.02
CA SER A 363 -6.38 -7.54 -13.75
C SER A 363 -6.94 -8.27 -14.97
N PHE A 364 -6.31 -9.38 -15.36
CA PHE A 364 -6.82 -10.29 -16.39
C PHE A 364 -7.78 -11.37 -15.84
N GLY A 365 -8.09 -11.30 -14.54
CA GLY A 365 -9.15 -12.15 -13.97
C GLY A 365 -8.70 -13.19 -12.96
N SER A 366 -7.42 -13.32 -12.66
CA SER A 366 -6.92 -14.33 -11.70
C SER A 366 -6.58 -13.76 -10.33
N TYR A 367 -6.70 -12.45 -10.12
CA TYR A 367 -6.26 -11.76 -8.91
C TYR A 367 -7.40 -11.51 -7.92
N GLU A 368 -7.17 -11.87 -6.65
CA GLU A 368 -8.11 -11.65 -5.55
C GLU A 368 -7.38 -11.41 -4.22
N ARG A 369 -8.09 -10.90 -3.21
CA ARG A 369 -7.55 -10.79 -1.85
C ARG A 369 -7.40 -12.15 -1.21
N PHE A 370 -6.32 -12.33 -0.45
CA PHE A 370 -6.02 -13.55 0.27
C PHE A 370 -6.59 -13.52 1.68
N GLU A 371 -7.03 -14.67 2.17
CA GLU A 371 -7.40 -14.84 3.58
C GLU A 371 -6.20 -14.63 4.49
N TRP A 372 -5.02 -15.07 4.06
CA TRP A 372 -3.76 -14.83 4.73
C TRP A 372 -2.60 -14.76 3.73
N ILE A 373 -1.53 -14.11 4.15
CA ILE A 373 -0.33 -13.87 3.34
C ILE A 373 0.84 -14.52 4.06
N ASP A 374 1.64 -15.31 3.36
CA ASP A 374 2.77 -16.06 3.93
C ASP A 374 3.84 -15.16 4.57
N VAL A 375 3.97 -13.93 4.06
CA VAL A 375 4.76 -12.85 4.69
C VAL A 375 3.80 -11.79 5.21
N PRO A 376 3.25 -11.94 6.42
CA PRO A 376 2.10 -11.17 6.86
C PRO A 376 2.45 -9.75 7.33
N CYS A 377 3.16 -8.98 6.52
CA CYS A 377 3.51 -7.60 6.83
C CYS A 377 2.34 -6.62 6.62
N CYS A 378 1.51 -6.85 5.58
CA CYS A 378 0.44 -5.94 5.17
C CYS A 378 -0.77 -5.96 6.10
N PRO A 379 -1.37 -7.12 6.48
CA PRO A 379 -2.54 -7.14 7.33
C PRO A 379 -2.37 -6.37 8.65
N PRO A 380 -1.27 -6.52 9.42
CA PRO A 380 -1.06 -5.72 10.64
C PRO A 380 -0.91 -4.22 10.38
N ASN A 381 -0.33 -3.80 9.23
CA ASN A 381 -0.26 -2.38 8.86
C ASN A 381 -1.64 -1.80 8.57
N VAL A 382 -2.52 -2.57 7.91
CA VAL A 382 -3.92 -2.18 7.71
C VAL A 382 -4.61 -2.00 9.06
N VAL A 383 -4.50 -3.00 9.94
CA VAL A 383 -5.18 -2.99 11.24
C VAL A 383 -4.74 -1.81 12.10
N ARG A 384 -3.43 -1.47 12.14
CA ARG A 384 -2.94 -0.37 12.98
C ARG A 384 -3.28 1.01 12.43
N LEU A 385 -3.26 1.23 11.11
CA LEU A 385 -3.66 2.52 10.54
C LEU A 385 -5.15 2.78 10.76
N MET A 386 -5.99 1.78 10.47
CA MET A 386 -7.43 1.89 10.72
C MET A 386 -7.76 2.18 12.18
N ALA A 387 -6.96 1.66 13.13
CA ALA A 387 -7.14 1.90 14.56
C ALA A 387 -6.67 3.29 15.02
N SER A 388 -5.96 4.03 14.17
CA SER A 388 -5.41 5.36 14.49
C SER A 388 -5.89 6.47 13.54
N LEU A 389 -6.92 6.21 12.74
CA LEU A 389 -7.38 7.09 11.67
C LEU A 389 -7.80 8.48 12.17
N GLU A 390 -8.34 8.57 13.39
CA GLU A 390 -8.74 9.83 14.01
C GLU A 390 -7.61 10.85 14.09
N SER A 391 -6.36 10.41 14.23
CA SER A 391 -5.19 11.29 14.35
C SER A 391 -4.79 12.00 13.04
N TYR A 392 -5.46 11.70 11.92
CA TYR A 392 -5.18 12.30 10.63
C TYR A 392 -6.18 13.41 10.24
N ILE A 393 -7.31 13.54 10.99
CA ILE A 393 -8.42 14.44 10.61
C ILE A 393 -8.11 15.89 10.94
N TYR A 394 -7.56 16.13 12.12
CA TYR A 394 -7.28 17.48 12.62
C TYR A 394 -5.84 17.62 13.08
N ALA A 395 -5.32 18.83 12.94
CA ALA A 395 -4.05 19.23 13.55
C ALA A 395 -4.15 20.64 14.14
N GLN A 396 -3.20 20.98 15.00
CA GLN A 396 -3.16 22.28 15.66
C GLN A 396 -1.73 22.83 15.75
N SER A 397 -1.61 24.13 15.72
CA SER A 397 -0.43 24.90 16.11
C SER A 397 -0.73 25.78 17.32
N SER A 398 0.18 26.71 17.66
CA SER A 398 -0.03 27.65 18.74
C SER A 398 -1.23 28.61 18.56
N ASP A 399 -1.65 28.87 17.33
CA ASP A 399 -2.67 29.86 17.00
C ASP A 399 -3.69 29.37 15.96
N SER A 400 -3.54 28.15 15.45
CA SER A 400 -4.32 27.66 14.33
C SER A 400 -4.82 26.24 14.54
N VAL A 401 -6.00 25.97 14.00
CA VAL A 401 -6.59 24.62 13.90
C VAL A 401 -6.74 24.25 12.43
N TYR A 402 -6.18 23.13 12.03
CA TYR A 402 -6.22 22.59 10.68
C TYR A 402 -7.32 21.53 10.57
N VAL A 403 -8.14 21.62 9.53
CA VAL A 403 -9.08 20.57 9.11
C VAL A 403 -8.49 19.93 7.87
N ASN A 404 -7.85 18.78 8.05
CA ASN A 404 -7.09 18.07 7.01
C ASN A 404 -7.95 17.12 6.19
N LEU A 405 -8.78 16.31 6.86
CA LEU A 405 -9.67 15.35 6.19
C LEU A 405 -11.14 15.68 6.51
N PHE A 406 -12.00 15.46 5.52
CA PHE A 406 -13.43 15.63 5.67
C PHE A 406 -14.06 14.29 6.06
N VAL A 407 -14.31 14.14 7.35
CA VAL A 407 -14.85 12.93 7.95
C VAL A 407 -15.90 13.35 8.98
N GLY A 408 -17.10 12.79 8.91
CA GLY A 408 -18.14 13.03 9.93
C GLY A 408 -17.59 12.64 11.30
N SER A 409 -17.41 13.64 12.19
CA SER A 409 -16.67 13.44 13.43
C SER A 409 -16.97 14.51 14.47
N ASN A 410 -16.72 14.15 15.74
CA ASN A 410 -16.64 15.11 16.85
C ASN A 410 -15.18 15.18 17.34
N ALA A 411 -14.70 16.39 17.64
CA ALA A 411 -13.37 16.59 18.21
C ALA A 411 -13.39 17.60 19.36
N LYS A 412 -12.41 17.47 20.26
CA LYS A 412 -12.11 18.45 21.30
C LYS A 412 -10.67 18.93 21.11
N VAL A 413 -10.50 20.18 20.76
CA VAL A 413 -9.19 20.79 20.51
C VAL A 413 -8.84 21.71 21.68
N ALA A 414 -7.77 21.39 22.39
CA ALA A 414 -7.25 22.22 23.46
C ALA A 414 -6.34 23.30 22.87
N LEU A 415 -6.74 24.56 23.00
CA LEU A 415 -5.90 25.68 22.59
C LEU A 415 -4.81 26.01 23.62
N PRO A 416 -3.69 26.62 23.23
CA PRO A 416 -2.63 27.03 24.17
C PRO A 416 -3.09 27.98 25.28
N SER A 417 -4.18 28.71 25.05
CA SER A 417 -4.82 29.58 26.07
C SER A 417 -5.48 28.80 27.21
N GLY A 418 -5.53 27.48 27.13
CA GLY A 418 -6.28 26.60 28.04
C GLY A 418 -7.78 26.55 27.75
N ASN A 419 -8.24 27.15 26.63
CA ASN A 419 -9.62 27.01 26.16
C ASN A 419 -9.78 25.73 25.34
N THR A 420 -10.94 25.09 25.44
CA THR A 420 -11.28 23.93 24.62
C THR A 420 -12.31 24.32 23.55
N VAL A 421 -12.04 23.88 22.32
CA VAL A 421 -12.97 24.07 21.20
C VAL A 421 -13.55 22.73 20.80
N GLY A 422 -14.87 22.56 20.99
CA GLY A 422 -15.61 21.45 20.38
C GLY A 422 -15.76 21.70 18.88
N ILE A 423 -15.39 20.72 18.06
CA ILE A 423 -15.56 20.76 16.60
C ILE A 423 -16.44 19.56 16.23
N GLN A 424 -17.48 19.79 15.43
CA GLN A 424 -18.30 18.75 14.85
C GLN A 424 -18.32 18.92 13.34
N GLN A 425 -17.85 17.90 12.60
CA GLN A 425 -18.03 17.81 11.16
C GLN A 425 -19.25 16.96 10.81
N GLU A 426 -20.09 17.48 9.95
CA GLU A 426 -21.21 16.78 9.32
C GLU A 426 -20.99 16.75 7.82
N THR A 427 -20.87 15.56 7.25
CA THR A 427 -20.60 15.35 5.82
C THR A 427 -20.90 13.93 5.40
N ARG A 428 -21.20 13.74 4.12
CA ARG A 428 -21.24 12.43 3.45
C ARG A 428 -20.02 12.21 2.53
N TYR A 429 -18.93 12.89 2.82
CA TYR A 429 -17.67 12.66 2.12
C TYR A 429 -17.20 11.21 2.31
N PRO A 430 -16.66 10.53 1.29
CA PRO A 430 -16.25 11.00 -0.04
C PRO A 430 -17.36 11.02 -1.10
N TRP A 431 -18.61 10.71 -0.72
CA TRP A 431 -19.73 10.61 -1.66
C TRP A 431 -20.28 11.96 -2.09
N GLU A 432 -20.23 12.95 -1.21
CA GLU A 432 -20.73 14.30 -1.44
C GLU A 432 -19.71 15.35 -0.98
N GLY A 433 -19.65 16.48 -1.67
CA GLY A 433 -18.69 17.55 -1.38
C GLY A 433 -19.21 18.62 -0.41
N ALA A 434 -20.34 18.39 0.25
CA ALA A 434 -20.87 19.29 1.26
C ALA A 434 -20.28 18.95 2.64
N VAL A 435 -19.68 19.93 3.31
CA VAL A 435 -19.10 19.80 4.64
C VAL A 435 -19.60 20.92 5.52
N SER A 436 -20.15 20.59 6.69
CA SER A 436 -20.53 21.54 7.73
C SER A 436 -19.66 21.34 8.97
N ILE A 437 -19.03 22.40 9.45
CA ILE A 437 -18.16 22.38 10.63
C ILE A 437 -18.76 23.29 11.67
N HIS A 438 -19.24 22.75 12.77
CA HIS A 438 -19.79 23.47 13.90
C HIS A 438 -18.72 23.68 14.96
N LEU A 439 -18.63 24.89 15.48
CA LEU A 439 -17.63 25.29 16.47
C LEU A 439 -18.27 25.65 17.78
N ASN A 440 -17.79 25.03 18.85
CA ASN A 440 -18.28 25.21 20.20
C ASN A 440 -17.12 25.47 21.17
N PRO A 441 -16.45 26.65 21.11
CA PRO A 441 -15.47 27.02 22.11
C PRO A 441 -16.14 27.20 23.49
N GLU A 442 -15.50 26.78 24.56
CA GLU A 442 -15.99 27.01 25.93
C GLU A 442 -16.06 28.50 26.26
N ARG A 443 -15.12 29.27 25.75
CA ARG A 443 -15.07 30.74 25.80
C ARG A 443 -14.82 31.32 24.43
N ALA A 444 -15.45 32.44 24.12
CA ALA A 444 -15.22 33.13 22.86
C ALA A 444 -13.75 33.60 22.73
N GLU A 445 -13.05 33.14 21.70
CA GLU A 445 -11.63 33.37 21.52
C GLU A 445 -11.22 33.55 20.07
N PRO A 446 -10.27 34.44 19.74
CA PRO A 446 -9.72 34.56 18.40
C PRO A 446 -8.72 33.42 18.14
N PHE A 447 -8.91 32.71 17.04
CA PHE A 447 -7.93 31.78 16.46
C PHE A 447 -8.16 31.63 14.96
N THR A 448 -7.16 31.08 14.27
CA THR A 448 -7.23 30.79 12.83
C THR A 448 -7.76 29.38 12.59
N MET A 449 -8.78 29.24 11.75
CA MET A 449 -9.12 27.96 11.14
C MET A 449 -8.53 27.87 9.75
N LEU A 450 -7.88 26.77 9.47
CA LEU A 450 -7.29 26.40 8.18
C LEU A 450 -8.06 25.18 7.65
N VAL A 451 -8.98 25.43 6.73
CA VAL A 451 -9.83 24.41 6.12
C VAL A 451 -9.25 24.03 4.77
N ARG A 452 -8.83 22.78 4.60
CA ARG A 452 -8.19 22.32 3.35
C ARG A 452 -9.16 22.46 2.16
N ILE A 453 -8.62 22.93 1.04
CA ILE A 453 -9.27 22.84 -0.26
C ILE A 453 -8.49 21.82 -1.07
N PRO A 454 -9.02 20.60 -1.27
CA PRO A 454 -8.28 19.53 -1.95
C PRO A 454 -7.79 19.90 -3.35
N ALA A 455 -6.68 19.33 -3.78
CA ALA A 455 -6.11 19.53 -5.12
C ALA A 455 -7.14 19.26 -6.22
N TRP A 456 -7.87 18.15 -6.15
CA TRP A 456 -8.90 17.79 -7.13
C TRP A 456 -10.01 18.86 -7.24
N ALA A 457 -10.34 19.56 -6.16
CA ALA A 457 -11.30 20.67 -6.16
C ALA A 457 -10.71 21.99 -6.72
N ARG A 458 -9.37 22.07 -6.86
CA ARG A 458 -8.64 23.19 -7.46
C ARG A 458 -8.23 22.93 -8.91
N ASN A 459 -8.76 21.90 -9.57
CA ASN A 459 -8.39 21.43 -10.89
C ASN A 459 -6.97 20.85 -11.01
N GLU A 460 -6.42 20.34 -9.91
CA GLU A 460 -5.15 19.63 -9.86
C GLU A 460 -5.42 18.19 -9.43
N VAL A 461 -4.90 17.20 -10.15
CA VAL A 461 -5.04 15.79 -9.71
C VAL A 461 -4.22 15.59 -8.45
N LEU A 462 -2.94 15.97 -8.52
CA LEU A 462 -1.96 16.02 -7.42
C LEU A 462 -0.92 17.08 -7.77
N SER A 463 0.04 17.31 -6.87
CA SER A 463 1.19 18.17 -7.14
C SER A 463 2.02 17.60 -8.31
N GLY A 464 2.53 18.47 -9.18
CA GLY A 464 3.33 18.08 -10.36
C GLY A 464 2.50 17.89 -11.63
N ASP A 465 3.10 17.25 -12.62
CA ASP A 465 2.52 17.06 -13.96
C ASP A 465 2.35 15.57 -14.34
N LEU A 466 2.55 14.67 -13.38
CA LEU A 466 2.42 13.23 -13.63
C LEU A 466 1.02 12.85 -14.11
N TYR A 467 0.00 13.53 -13.57
CA TYR A 467 -1.40 13.38 -13.96
C TYR A 467 -2.06 14.72 -14.16
N GLN A 468 -2.98 14.80 -15.11
CA GLN A 468 -3.76 16.00 -15.39
C GLN A 468 -5.19 15.67 -15.76
N TYR A 469 -6.12 16.58 -15.47
CA TYR A 469 -7.48 16.46 -15.95
C TYR A 469 -7.55 16.77 -17.46
N ALA A 470 -8.27 15.95 -18.20
CA ALA A 470 -8.53 16.18 -19.62
C ALA A 470 -9.44 17.39 -19.87
N ASP A 471 -10.24 17.75 -18.89
CA ASP A 471 -11.20 18.85 -18.91
C ASP A 471 -11.02 19.75 -17.69
N LYS A 472 -11.48 21.00 -17.76
CA LYS A 472 -11.45 21.93 -16.67
C LYS A 472 -12.83 22.05 -16.02
N ASN A 473 -12.88 21.92 -14.69
CA ASN A 473 -14.09 22.20 -13.97
C ASN A 473 -14.23 23.71 -13.72
N GLU A 474 -15.28 24.31 -14.23
CA GLU A 474 -15.55 25.74 -14.03
C GLU A 474 -16.20 26.05 -12.67
N GLU A 475 -16.82 25.06 -12.03
CA GLU A 475 -17.36 25.23 -10.68
C GLU A 475 -16.24 25.32 -9.65
N LYS A 476 -16.30 26.33 -8.79
CA LYS A 476 -15.30 26.58 -7.75
C LYS A 476 -15.81 26.17 -6.37
N PRO A 477 -14.93 25.75 -5.47
CA PRO A 477 -15.27 25.62 -4.06
C PRO A 477 -15.86 26.91 -3.49
N THR A 478 -16.85 26.79 -2.59
CA THR A 478 -17.46 27.92 -1.90
C THR A 478 -17.41 27.72 -0.40
N LEU A 479 -17.20 28.83 0.33
CA LEU A 479 -17.12 28.85 1.78
C LEU A 479 -18.08 29.88 2.36
N ASN A 480 -18.85 29.46 3.36
CA ASN A 480 -19.71 30.34 4.12
C ASN A 480 -19.39 30.23 5.61
N VAL A 481 -19.55 31.35 6.34
CA VAL A 481 -19.52 31.38 7.80
C VAL A 481 -20.81 31.97 8.31
N ASN A 482 -21.57 31.21 9.10
CA ASN A 482 -22.88 31.59 9.60
C ASN A 482 -23.85 32.02 8.48
N GLY A 483 -23.85 31.30 7.35
CA GLY A 483 -24.66 31.55 6.18
C GLY A 483 -24.23 32.74 5.32
N ARG A 484 -23.12 33.39 5.64
CA ARG A 484 -22.55 34.49 4.84
C ARG A 484 -21.38 34.01 4.02
N PRO A 485 -21.34 34.28 2.71
CA PRO A 485 -20.20 33.98 1.88
C PRO A 485 -18.92 34.63 2.42
N VAL A 486 -17.81 33.86 2.38
CA VAL A 486 -16.46 34.30 2.76
C VAL A 486 -15.55 34.08 1.58
N GLU A 487 -14.69 35.08 1.30
CA GLU A 487 -13.66 34.93 0.29
C GLU A 487 -12.67 33.80 0.66
N LEU A 488 -12.34 32.94 -0.31
CA LEU A 488 -11.34 31.91 -0.15
C LEU A 488 -9.94 32.53 -0.19
N ARG A 489 -9.45 32.93 0.98
CA ARG A 489 -8.04 33.35 1.14
C ARG A 489 -7.18 32.11 1.29
N MET A 490 -6.54 31.73 0.20
CA MET A 490 -5.74 30.51 0.13
C MET A 490 -4.34 30.73 0.71
N GLU A 491 -3.95 29.84 1.63
CA GLU A 491 -2.59 29.75 2.16
C GLU A 491 -2.16 28.29 2.14
N ARG A 492 -1.16 27.93 1.34
CA ARG A 492 -0.62 26.56 1.21
C ARG A 492 -1.70 25.49 1.06
N GLY A 493 -2.71 25.77 0.21
CA GLY A 493 -3.83 24.86 -0.05
C GLY A 493 -4.96 24.88 0.99
N TYR A 494 -4.89 25.72 2.01
CA TYR A 494 -5.95 25.92 2.98
C TYR A 494 -6.70 27.24 2.77
N ALA A 495 -8.00 27.23 2.97
CA ALA A 495 -8.80 28.44 3.18
C ALA A 495 -8.58 28.95 4.60
N ARG A 496 -7.97 30.11 4.74
CA ARG A 496 -7.65 30.76 6.01
C ARG A 496 -8.81 31.60 6.51
N ILE A 497 -9.29 31.34 7.73
CA ILE A 497 -10.42 32.05 8.37
C ILE A 497 -9.96 32.54 9.74
N GLU A 498 -9.70 33.84 9.84
CA GLU A 498 -9.31 34.51 11.09
C GLU A 498 -10.50 35.25 11.67
N ARG A 499 -10.91 34.86 12.87
CA ARG A 499 -11.96 35.58 13.60
C ARG A 499 -12.01 35.21 15.08
N LYS A 500 -12.75 35.99 15.86
CA LYS A 500 -13.16 35.57 17.20
C LYS A 500 -14.34 34.61 17.05
N TRP A 501 -14.09 33.36 17.42
CA TRP A 501 -15.08 32.30 17.36
C TRP A 501 -15.93 32.28 18.63
N VAL A 502 -17.24 32.03 18.46
CA VAL A 502 -18.21 31.91 19.52
C VAL A 502 -18.95 30.59 19.41
N LYS A 503 -19.56 30.15 20.50
CA LYS A 503 -20.34 28.90 20.51
C LYS A 503 -21.50 28.99 19.50
N GLY A 504 -21.58 27.94 18.65
CA GLY A 504 -22.60 27.82 17.61
C GLY A 504 -22.19 28.41 16.26
N ASP A 505 -20.98 28.96 16.13
CA ASP A 505 -20.44 29.34 14.81
C ASP A 505 -20.37 28.13 13.87
N LYS A 506 -20.71 28.34 12.60
CA LYS A 506 -20.76 27.30 11.59
C LYS A 506 -19.99 27.72 10.35
N VAL A 507 -19.06 26.85 9.92
CA VAL A 507 -18.37 26.94 8.63
C VAL A 507 -19.00 25.92 7.68
N GLN A 508 -19.36 26.34 6.47
CA GLN A 508 -19.95 25.49 5.45
C GLN A 508 -19.08 25.56 4.20
N LEU A 509 -18.54 24.41 3.82
CA LEU A 509 -17.73 24.25 2.61
C LEU A 509 -18.53 23.42 1.61
N ARG A 510 -18.52 23.85 0.36
CA ARG A 510 -19.04 23.07 -0.78
C ARG A 510 -17.91 22.83 -1.76
N LEU A 511 -17.62 21.58 -2.04
CA LEU A 511 -16.63 21.10 -3.01
C LEU A 511 -17.38 20.49 -4.20
N PRO A 512 -17.35 21.11 -5.39
CA PRO A 512 -17.94 20.50 -6.59
C PRO A 512 -17.24 19.17 -6.92
N MET A 513 -18.01 18.10 -7.11
CA MET A 513 -17.51 16.75 -7.39
C MET A 513 -18.06 16.18 -8.71
N PRO A 514 -17.81 16.80 -9.88
CA PRO A 514 -18.13 16.17 -11.14
C PRO A 514 -17.24 14.93 -11.36
N VAL A 515 -17.67 14.04 -12.23
CA VAL A 515 -16.81 12.98 -12.75
C VAL A 515 -15.78 13.62 -13.67
N ARG A 516 -14.51 13.31 -13.47
CA ARG A 516 -13.39 13.89 -14.22
C ARG A 516 -12.63 12.79 -14.95
N ARG A 517 -12.16 13.11 -16.15
CA ARG A 517 -11.19 12.30 -16.89
C ARG A 517 -9.80 12.70 -16.49
N VAL A 518 -8.97 11.70 -16.19
CA VAL A 518 -7.55 11.87 -15.89
C VAL A 518 -6.74 11.29 -17.03
N LYS A 519 -5.71 12.01 -17.47
CA LYS A 519 -4.67 11.56 -18.40
C LYS A 519 -3.33 11.57 -17.67
N ALA A 520 -2.51 10.56 -17.93
CA ALA A 520 -1.14 10.51 -17.45
C ALA A 520 -0.22 11.38 -18.32
N ASN A 521 0.93 11.77 -17.76
CA ASN A 521 2.01 12.39 -18.52
C ASN A 521 2.43 11.49 -19.70
N ALA A 522 2.71 12.07 -20.86
CA ALA A 522 3.07 11.32 -22.07
C ALA A 522 4.32 10.42 -21.92
N LYS A 523 5.12 10.64 -20.87
CA LYS A 523 6.26 9.79 -20.53
C LYS A 523 5.86 8.46 -19.91
N VAL A 524 4.67 8.36 -19.32
CA VAL A 524 4.09 7.11 -18.83
C VAL A 524 3.57 6.34 -20.03
N GLN A 525 4.39 5.47 -20.59
CA GLN A 525 4.08 4.76 -21.83
C GLN A 525 2.89 3.82 -21.70
N GLU A 526 2.72 3.19 -20.55
CA GLU A 526 1.63 2.26 -20.28
C GLU A 526 0.25 2.92 -20.39
N ASP A 527 0.14 4.18 -19.95
CA ASP A 527 -1.12 4.92 -19.90
C ASP A 527 -1.34 5.85 -21.12
N ARG A 528 -0.47 5.77 -22.13
CA ARG A 528 -0.63 6.56 -23.35
C ARG A 528 -1.93 6.14 -24.05
N ASP A 529 -2.74 7.12 -24.45
CA ASP A 529 -4.05 6.93 -25.09
C ASP A 529 -5.06 6.18 -24.20
N MET A 530 -4.81 6.19 -22.87
CA MET A 530 -5.70 5.68 -21.86
C MET A 530 -6.37 6.83 -21.09
N VAL A 531 -7.45 6.51 -20.41
CA VAL A 531 -8.18 7.44 -19.55
C VAL A 531 -8.58 6.74 -18.26
N ALA A 532 -8.36 7.41 -17.14
CA ALA A 532 -8.93 7.01 -15.84
C ALA A 532 -10.06 7.97 -15.44
N LEU A 533 -10.92 7.50 -14.56
CA LEU A 533 -12.05 8.29 -14.03
C LEU A 533 -11.83 8.57 -12.55
N GLU A 534 -12.15 9.81 -12.17
CA GLU A 534 -12.05 10.28 -10.79
C GLU A 534 -13.28 11.10 -10.43
N ARG A 535 -13.71 11.00 -9.17
CA ARG A 535 -14.76 11.85 -8.60
C ARG A 535 -14.42 12.18 -7.14
N GLY A 536 -14.15 13.44 -6.86
CA GLY A 536 -13.63 13.85 -5.56
C GLY A 536 -12.30 13.15 -5.27
N PRO A 537 -12.10 12.53 -4.08
CA PRO A 537 -10.87 11.82 -3.73
C PRO A 537 -10.77 10.41 -4.34
N LEU A 538 -11.86 9.90 -4.94
CA LEU A 538 -11.98 8.52 -5.37
C LEU A 538 -11.55 8.33 -6.82
N VAL A 539 -10.67 7.38 -7.04
CA VAL A 539 -10.35 6.79 -8.34
C VAL A 539 -11.35 5.67 -8.62
N TYR A 540 -11.78 5.54 -9.85
CA TYR A 540 -12.74 4.53 -10.29
C TYR A 540 -12.10 3.48 -11.17
N CYS A 541 -12.64 2.28 -11.14
CA CYS A 541 -12.28 1.20 -12.05
C CYS A 541 -13.51 0.55 -12.66
N ALA A 542 -13.39 0.04 -13.87
CA ALA A 542 -14.33 -0.92 -14.42
C ALA A 542 -14.04 -2.29 -13.83
N GLU A 543 -15.07 -3.03 -13.44
CA GLU A 543 -14.97 -4.41 -12.93
C GLU A 543 -15.93 -5.33 -13.71
N TRP A 544 -15.50 -6.54 -13.94
CA TRP A 544 -16.21 -7.54 -14.77
C TRP A 544 -17.69 -7.77 -14.41
N PRO A 545 -18.14 -7.79 -13.13
CA PRO A 545 -19.54 -8.10 -12.83
C PRO A 545 -20.52 -7.04 -13.33
N ASP A 546 -20.07 -5.81 -13.49
CA ASP A 546 -20.90 -4.68 -13.90
C ASP A 546 -20.82 -4.39 -15.40
N ASN A 547 -19.92 -5.07 -16.13
CA ASN A 547 -19.59 -4.79 -17.53
C ASN A 547 -19.65 -6.06 -18.40
N ASN A 548 -20.72 -6.87 -18.26
CA ASN A 548 -20.99 -8.07 -19.06
C ASN A 548 -19.87 -9.14 -18.99
N GLY A 549 -19.19 -9.26 -17.85
CA GLY A 549 -18.11 -10.24 -17.64
C GLY A 549 -16.73 -9.76 -18.07
N HIS A 550 -16.58 -8.52 -18.55
CA HIS A 550 -15.34 -7.94 -19.05
C HIS A 550 -15.10 -6.55 -18.48
N ALA A 551 -13.85 -6.09 -18.52
CA ALA A 551 -13.47 -4.71 -18.16
C ALA A 551 -12.36 -4.16 -19.07
N LEU A 552 -11.59 -5.04 -19.70
CA LEU A 552 -10.41 -4.67 -20.48
C LEU A 552 -10.74 -4.37 -21.95
N ASN A 553 -11.92 -4.77 -22.39
CA ASN A 553 -12.42 -4.57 -23.76
C ASN A 553 -13.11 -3.21 -23.97
N LEU A 554 -13.21 -2.39 -22.94
CA LEU A 554 -13.93 -1.12 -22.96
C LEU A 554 -13.13 -0.03 -23.68
N ILE A 555 -13.83 0.78 -24.45
CA ILE A 555 -13.29 1.93 -25.17
C ILE A 555 -14.08 3.16 -24.75
N VAL A 556 -13.40 4.16 -24.22
CA VAL A 556 -13.98 5.39 -23.68
C VAL A 556 -13.67 6.57 -24.59
N PRO A 557 -14.54 6.89 -25.55
CA PRO A 557 -14.37 8.05 -26.45
C PRO A 557 -14.29 9.39 -25.68
N GLU A 558 -13.60 10.38 -26.23
CA GLU A 558 -13.40 11.68 -25.56
C GLU A 558 -14.70 12.45 -25.26
N ASN A 559 -15.74 12.27 -26.05
CA ASN A 559 -17.00 12.99 -25.95
C ASN A 559 -18.04 12.34 -25.00
N VAL A 560 -17.70 11.23 -24.34
CA VAL A 560 -18.64 10.56 -23.40
C VAL A 560 -18.97 11.47 -22.23
N LYS A 561 -20.27 11.60 -21.95
CA LYS A 561 -20.77 12.23 -20.73
C LYS A 561 -20.91 11.18 -19.65
N PHE A 562 -20.32 11.45 -18.51
CA PHE A 562 -20.43 10.58 -17.34
C PHE A 562 -21.44 11.16 -16.34
N GLU A 563 -22.15 10.26 -15.70
CA GLU A 563 -23.07 10.55 -14.60
C GLU A 563 -22.64 9.74 -13.37
N SER A 564 -23.00 10.21 -12.19
CA SER A 564 -22.77 9.48 -10.95
C SER A 564 -24.11 9.14 -10.29
N GLN A 565 -24.23 7.91 -9.78
CA GLN A 565 -25.43 7.39 -9.15
C GLN A 565 -25.10 6.68 -7.84
N TRP A 566 -25.85 6.99 -6.78
CA TRP A 566 -25.77 6.25 -5.53
C TRP A 566 -26.47 4.90 -5.64
N ARG A 567 -25.78 3.81 -5.26
CA ARG A 567 -26.31 2.45 -5.22
C ARG A 567 -26.15 1.86 -3.82
N PRO A 568 -27.19 1.97 -2.97
CA PRO A 568 -27.10 1.52 -1.58
C PRO A 568 -26.93 0.02 -1.42
N GLU A 569 -27.42 -0.79 -2.38
CA GLU A 569 -27.35 -2.25 -2.37
C GLU A 569 -26.02 -2.84 -2.85
N LEU A 570 -25.20 -2.01 -3.52
CA LEU A 570 -23.94 -2.45 -4.11
C LEU A 570 -22.79 -2.17 -3.14
N LEU A 571 -22.00 -3.22 -2.79
CA LEU A 571 -20.74 -3.11 -2.05
C LEU A 571 -20.85 -2.27 -0.75
N ASN A 572 -21.93 -2.45 0.00
CA ASN A 572 -22.30 -1.71 1.22
C ASN A 572 -22.66 -0.22 0.98
N GLY A 573 -23.04 0.13 -0.24
CA GLY A 573 -23.37 1.48 -0.67
C GLY A 573 -22.17 2.20 -1.29
N VAL A 574 -22.26 2.47 -2.59
CA VAL A 574 -21.22 3.17 -3.36
C VAL A 574 -21.86 4.14 -4.37
N GLN A 575 -21.10 5.20 -4.65
CA GLN A 575 -21.40 6.07 -5.78
C GLN A 575 -20.73 5.45 -7.02
N VAL A 576 -21.52 4.95 -7.97
CA VAL A 576 -21.00 4.46 -9.25
C VAL A 576 -20.91 5.59 -10.26
N VAL A 577 -20.06 5.41 -11.27
CA VAL A 577 -19.97 6.26 -12.45
C VAL A 577 -20.49 5.48 -13.64
N THR A 578 -21.37 6.07 -14.44
CA THR A 578 -21.95 5.47 -15.63
C THR A 578 -21.73 6.35 -16.86
N GLY A 579 -21.67 5.74 -18.03
CA GLY A 579 -21.55 6.43 -19.30
C GLY A 579 -21.75 5.50 -20.49
N ASN A 580 -22.21 6.04 -21.61
CA ASN A 580 -22.33 5.27 -22.84
C ASN A 580 -20.97 5.26 -23.54
N VAL A 581 -20.35 4.11 -23.57
CA VAL A 581 -19.04 3.83 -24.16
C VAL A 581 -19.17 2.78 -25.27
N GLU A 582 -18.05 2.31 -25.77
CA GLU A 582 -17.99 1.18 -26.71
C GLU A 582 -17.22 0.03 -26.07
N ALA A 583 -17.45 -1.17 -26.55
CA ALA A 583 -16.70 -2.35 -26.16
C ALA A 583 -16.33 -3.18 -27.39
N LEU A 584 -15.11 -3.73 -27.38
CA LEU A 584 -14.76 -4.77 -28.35
C LEU A 584 -15.39 -6.09 -27.93
N GLN A 585 -16.11 -6.70 -28.83
CA GLN A 585 -16.74 -8.01 -28.61
C GLN A 585 -16.39 -8.96 -29.74
N ARG A 586 -16.21 -10.22 -29.37
CA ARG A 586 -16.00 -11.31 -30.32
C ARG A 586 -17.35 -11.94 -30.62
N GLU A 587 -17.67 -12.10 -31.91
CA GLU A 587 -18.80 -12.94 -32.30
C GLU A 587 -18.46 -14.42 -32.06
N ASP A 588 -19.43 -15.21 -31.66
CA ASP A 588 -19.25 -16.63 -31.35
C ASP A 588 -18.42 -17.36 -32.42
N ASN A 589 -17.30 -17.93 -31.98
CA ASN A 589 -16.33 -18.66 -32.79
C ASN A 589 -15.66 -17.89 -33.95
N SER A 590 -15.75 -16.54 -33.96
CA SER A 590 -15.06 -15.71 -34.93
C SER A 590 -13.75 -15.15 -34.39
N SER A 591 -12.75 -14.98 -35.23
CA SER A 591 -11.56 -14.21 -34.91
C SER A 591 -11.79 -12.69 -35.03
N GLU A 592 -12.89 -12.28 -35.65
CA GLU A 592 -13.21 -10.87 -35.88
C GLU A 592 -13.73 -10.21 -34.60
N LEU A 593 -13.18 -9.05 -34.26
CA LEU A 593 -13.63 -8.21 -33.16
C LEU A 593 -14.48 -7.08 -33.71
N LYS A 594 -15.66 -6.85 -33.12
CA LYS A 594 -16.56 -5.78 -33.45
C LYS A 594 -16.73 -4.80 -32.29
N GLN A 595 -16.76 -3.54 -32.61
CA GLN A 595 -17.14 -2.47 -31.71
C GLN A 595 -18.65 -2.44 -31.52
N GLN A 596 -19.12 -2.48 -30.29
CA GLN A 596 -20.52 -2.47 -29.90
C GLN A 596 -20.77 -1.40 -28.83
N PRO A 597 -21.92 -0.71 -28.85
CA PRO A 597 -22.31 0.18 -27.77
C PRO A 597 -22.37 -0.57 -26.43
N HIS A 598 -21.84 0.05 -25.39
CA HIS A 598 -21.81 -0.51 -24.03
C HIS A 598 -22.14 0.57 -23.00
N GLN A 599 -22.87 0.21 -21.97
CA GLN A 599 -23.08 1.08 -20.81
C GLN A 599 -22.03 0.76 -19.75
N LEU A 600 -21.02 1.58 -19.64
CA LEU A 600 -20.01 1.48 -18.58
C LEU A 600 -20.67 1.65 -17.21
N VAL A 601 -20.30 0.80 -16.28
CA VAL A 601 -20.49 0.99 -14.84
C VAL A 601 -19.11 0.87 -14.17
N ALA A 602 -18.60 1.97 -13.65
CA ALA A 602 -17.35 2.00 -12.89
C ALA A 602 -17.66 2.18 -11.41
N ILE A 603 -16.94 1.43 -10.57
CA ILE A 603 -17.02 1.47 -9.11
C ILE A 603 -15.77 2.14 -8.53
N PRO A 604 -15.81 2.63 -7.27
CA PRO A 604 -14.59 3.09 -6.60
C PRO A 604 -13.54 1.97 -6.51
N TYR A 605 -12.30 2.26 -6.86
CA TYR A 605 -11.18 1.31 -6.86
C TYR A 605 -11.02 0.59 -5.52
N LEU A 606 -11.23 1.27 -4.39
CA LEU A 606 -11.18 0.67 -3.05
C LEU A 606 -12.12 -0.53 -2.86
N ALA A 607 -13.13 -0.69 -3.72
CA ALA A 607 -14.18 -1.70 -3.55
C ALA A 607 -14.05 -2.89 -4.52
N TRP A 608 -13.11 -2.88 -5.47
CA TRP A 608 -12.95 -3.97 -6.43
C TRP A 608 -12.55 -5.29 -5.77
N SER A 609 -12.71 -6.41 -6.46
CA SER A 609 -12.39 -7.78 -5.99
C SER A 609 -13.09 -8.20 -4.68
N ASN A 610 -14.20 -7.56 -4.32
CA ASN A 610 -15.07 -8.04 -3.22
C ASN A 610 -16.15 -9.02 -3.71
N ARG A 611 -16.24 -9.23 -5.03
CA ARG A 611 -17.23 -10.11 -5.69
C ARG A 611 -16.57 -11.29 -6.42
N GLY A 612 -15.32 -11.61 -6.07
CA GLY A 612 -14.52 -12.66 -6.67
C GLY A 612 -13.52 -12.13 -7.70
N PRO A 613 -12.62 -13.01 -8.18
CA PRO A 613 -11.63 -12.66 -9.19
C PRO A 613 -12.27 -12.41 -10.55
N GLY A 614 -11.72 -11.50 -11.33
CA GLY A 614 -12.18 -11.15 -12.67
C GLY A 614 -11.41 -9.98 -13.25
N GLU A 615 -11.78 -9.61 -14.48
CA GLU A 615 -11.16 -8.47 -15.16
C GLU A 615 -11.43 -7.16 -14.40
N MET A 616 -10.41 -6.31 -14.32
CA MET A 616 -10.50 -4.98 -13.75
C MET A 616 -9.58 -4.01 -14.50
N ALA A 617 -10.01 -2.77 -14.67
CA ALA A 617 -9.21 -1.69 -15.24
C ALA A 617 -9.47 -0.35 -14.52
N VAL A 618 -8.42 0.28 -14.04
CA VAL A 618 -8.42 1.70 -13.65
C VAL A 618 -8.23 2.57 -14.89
N TRP A 619 -7.23 2.24 -15.70
CA TRP A 619 -6.98 2.89 -16.97
C TRP A 619 -7.73 2.15 -18.08
N MET A 620 -8.69 2.83 -18.69
CA MET A 620 -9.52 2.30 -19.76
C MET A 620 -9.01 2.83 -21.10
N SER A 621 -9.17 2.04 -22.15
CA SER A 621 -8.70 2.44 -23.46
C SER A 621 -9.46 3.66 -24.00
N GLY A 622 -8.72 4.63 -24.58
CA GLY A 622 -9.29 5.71 -25.38
C GLY A 622 -9.52 5.31 -26.85
N GLU A 623 -8.87 4.24 -27.31
CA GLU A 623 -8.85 3.80 -28.71
C GLU A 623 -9.01 2.28 -28.83
N PRO A 624 -9.64 1.78 -29.93
CA PRO A 624 -9.87 0.34 -30.12
C PRO A 624 -8.61 -0.53 -30.04
N GLN A 625 -7.47 -0.02 -30.50
CA GLN A 625 -6.20 -0.75 -30.56
C GLN A 625 -5.60 -1.04 -29.18
N LYS A 626 -6.01 -0.29 -28.18
CA LYS A 626 -5.58 -0.45 -26.79
C LYS A 626 -6.53 -1.29 -25.93
N ALA A 627 -7.77 -1.49 -26.40
CA ALA A 627 -8.73 -2.34 -25.74
C ALA A 627 -8.32 -3.82 -25.92
N TRP A 628 -8.48 -4.60 -24.85
CA TRP A 628 -8.05 -5.99 -24.85
C TRP A 628 -9.24 -6.95 -24.81
N VAL A 629 -9.20 -7.96 -25.64
CA VAL A 629 -10.11 -9.12 -25.60
C VAL A 629 -9.24 -10.35 -25.54
N ALA A 630 -9.58 -11.30 -24.67
CA ALA A 630 -8.82 -12.52 -24.51
C ALA A 630 -8.51 -13.17 -25.86
N PRO A 631 -7.25 -13.45 -26.20
CA PRO A 631 -6.89 -14.02 -27.49
C PRO A 631 -7.48 -15.43 -27.62
N LEU A 632 -7.84 -15.81 -28.85
CA LEU A 632 -8.08 -17.21 -29.21
C LEU A 632 -6.77 -17.81 -29.71
N PRO A 633 -6.55 -19.10 -29.47
CA PRO A 633 -5.43 -19.76 -30.11
C PRO A 633 -5.51 -19.56 -31.64
N PRO A 634 -4.40 -19.16 -32.28
CA PRO A 634 -4.38 -18.94 -33.73
C PRO A 634 -4.56 -20.25 -34.49
N ASP A 635 -5.18 -20.20 -35.68
CA ASP A 635 -5.25 -21.38 -36.53
C ASP A 635 -3.83 -21.92 -36.82
N PRO A 636 -3.67 -23.24 -36.80
CA PRO A 636 -4.66 -24.33 -36.68
C PRO A 636 -4.97 -24.78 -35.24
N ILE A 637 -4.51 -24.08 -34.20
CA ILE A 637 -4.59 -24.51 -32.80
C ILE A 637 -6.06 -24.50 -32.35
N HIS A 638 -6.51 -25.60 -31.78
CA HIS A 638 -7.84 -25.74 -31.20
C HIS A 638 -7.82 -25.65 -29.67
N ALA A 639 -6.84 -26.30 -29.07
CA ALA A 639 -6.68 -26.33 -27.63
C ALA A 639 -5.19 -26.30 -27.23
N VAL A 640 -4.94 -25.74 -26.05
CA VAL A 640 -3.62 -25.69 -25.44
C VAL A 640 -3.67 -26.41 -24.10
N ARG A 641 -2.72 -27.31 -23.86
CA ARG A 641 -2.62 -28.10 -22.63
C ARG A 641 -1.18 -28.11 -22.12
N SER A 642 -1.01 -28.35 -20.82
CA SER A 642 0.31 -28.52 -20.21
C SER A 642 0.29 -29.67 -19.21
N SER A 643 1.47 -30.19 -18.87
CA SER A 643 1.65 -31.19 -17.81
C SER A 643 1.34 -30.63 -16.40
N GLY A 644 1.14 -29.33 -16.26
CA GLY A 644 0.77 -28.60 -15.04
C GLY A 644 1.47 -27.26 -14.97
N GLY A 645 0.82 -26.27 -14.41
CA GLY A 645 1.38 -24.96 -14.09
C GLY A 645 2.15 -24.97 -12.76
N VAL A 646 2.62 -23.81 -12.34
CA VAL A 646 3.19 -23.62 -11.00
C VAL A 646 2.06 -23.79 -9.99
N GLN A 647 2.19 -24.76 -9.09
CA GLN A 647 1.32 -24.79 -7.92
C GLN A 647 1.57 -23.51 -7.13
N LYS A 648 0.50 -22.83 -6.71
CA LYS A 648 0.59 -21.65 -5.85
C LYS A 648 1.33 -22.03 -4.57
N VAL A 649 2.63 -21.77 -4.55
CA VAL A 649 3.52 -22.08 -3.40
C VAL A 649 3.40 -20.99 -2.34
N TRP A 650 2.83 -19.84 -2.72
CA TRP A 650 2.82 -18.64 -1.89
C TRP A 650 1.48 -17.95 -1.96
N THR A 651 0.87 -17.75 -0.81
CA THR A 651 -0.25 -16.84 -0.66
C THR A 651 0.28 -15.42 -0.46
N GLY A 652 -0.10 -14.49 -1.32
CA GLY A 652 0.33 -13.08 -1.25
C GLY A 652 1.22 -12.62 -2.41
N TYR A 653 1.95 -13.53 -3.05
CA TYR A 653 2.63 -13.28 -4.32
C TYR A 653 1.80 -13.88 -5.44
N ASN A 654 0.71 -13.24 -5.76
CA ASN A 654 -0.12 -13.72 -6.85
C ASN A 654 0.51 -13.29 -8.16
N ASP A 655 0.96 -14.28 -8.91
CA ASP A 655 1.38 -14.11 -10.28
C ASP A 655 0.14 -14.00 -11.16
N GLN A 656 -0.55 -12.87 -11.07
CA GLN A 656 -1.75 -12.60 -11.87
C GLN A 656 -1.47 -12.64 -13.38
N ASN A 657 -0.20 -12.53 -13.76
CA ASN A 657 0.28 -12.58 -15.13
C ASN A 657 0.58 -14.01 -15.57
N ASP A 658 0.57 -15.01 -14.66
CA ASP A 658 0.85 -16.40 -14.98
C ASP A 658 -0.38 -17.05 -15.61
N ASP A 659 -0.39 -17.05 -16.94
CA ASP A 659 -1.52 -17.51 -17.73
C ASP A 659 -1.04 -18.21 -19.00
N ILE A 660 -1.63 -19.36 -19.32
CA ILE A 660 -1.30 -20.15 -20.52
C ILE A 660 -1.55 -19.38 -21.82
N ARG A 661 -2.39 -18.36 -21.80
CA ARG A 661 -2.66 -17.49 -22.95
C ARG A 661 -1.42 -16.70 -23.40
N ALA A 662 -0.42 -16.53 -22.54
CA ALA A 662 0.86 -15.96 -22.89
C ALA A 662 1.51 -16.65 -24.11
N LEU A 663 1.25 -17.94 -24.28
CA LEU A 663 1.84 -18.75 -25.35
C LEU A 663 1.37 -18.35 -26.76
N TYR A 664 0.25 -17.60 -26.85
CA TYR A 664 -0.39 -17.25 -28.11
C TYR A 664 -1.11 -15.89 -28.08
N ASP A 665 -0.73 -15.00 -27.20
CA ASP A 665 -1.35 -13.68 -27.07
C ASP A 665 -0.93 -12.72 -28.18
N GLY A 666 0.06 -13.10 -29.00
CA GLY A 666 0.55 -12.34 -30.12
C GLY A 666 1.38 -11.11 -29.75
N LYS A 667 1.84 -11.03 -28.50
CA LYS A 667 2.73 -9.97 -28.01
C LYS A 667 4.18 -10.37 -28.20
N ASP A 668 4.96 -9.50 -28.79
CA ASP A 668 6.41 -9.66 -28.85
C ASP A 668 7.00 -9.18 -27.52
N PRO A 669 7.62 -10.08 -26.71
CA PRO A 669 8.22 -9.70 -25.44
C PRO A 669 9.37 -8.71 -25.62
N LEU A 670 9.52 -7.77 -24.70
CA LEU A 670 10.61 -6.80 -24.69
C LEU A 670 11.94 -7.43 -24.23
N SER A 671 11.87 -8.40 -23.33
CA SER A 671 13.00 -9.17 -22.82
C SER A 671 12.52 -10.47 -22.20
N SER A 672 13.41 -11.37 -21.83
CA SER A 672 13.08 -12.58 -21.09
C SER A 672 12.57 -12.30 -19.67
N ALA A 673 12.81 -11.12 -19.14
CA ALA A 673 12.32 -10.67 -17.84
C ALA A 673 11.09 -9.74 -17.94
N ASP A 674 10.38 -9.78 -19.07
CA ASP A 674 9.20 -8.95 -19.27
C ASP A 674 8.02 -9.46 -18.43
N GLU A 675 7.71 -8.73 -17.36
CA GLU A 675 6.56 -8.96 -16.48
C GLU A 675 5.41 -7.96 -16.76
N SER A 676 5.54 -7.11 -17.76
CA SER A 676 4.54 -6.09 -18.07
C SER A 676 3.25 -6.66 -18.68
N TYR A 677 3.30 -7.93 -19.13
CA TYR A 677 2.19 -8.63 -19.75
C TYR A 677 2.07 -10.06 -19.20
N LEU A 678 1.40 -10.96 -19.95
CA LEU A 678 1.27 -12.36 -19.56
C LEU A 678 2.59 -13.13 -19.73
N TYR A 679 2.79 -14.09 -18.85
CA TYR A 679 3.81 -15.14 -18.97
C TYR A 679 3.20 -16.46 -18.48
N PHE A 680 3.77 -17.61 -18.86
CA PHE A 680 3.34 -18.92 -18.40
C PHE A 680 4.52 -19.64 -17.77
N ARG A 681 4.36 -20.10 -16.52
CA ARG A 681 5.41 -20.81 -15.77
C ARG A 681 5.01 -22.24 -15.45
N MET A 682 6.02 -23.09 -15.36
CA MET A 682 5.90 -24.48 -14.96
C MET A 682 6.97 -24.87 -13.95
N ARG A 683 6.55 -25.61 -12.93
CA ARG A 683 7.41 -26.19 -11.90
C ARG A 683 7.14 -27.68 -11.81
N PRO A 684 7.77 -28.50 -12.69
CA PRO A 684 7.56 -29.94 -12.68
C PRO A 684 8.20 -30.59 -11.47
N GLU A 685 7.58 -31.64 -10.96
CA GLU A 685 8.14 -32.50 -9.92
C GLU A 685 9.47 -33.12 -10.39
N PRO A 686 10.45 -33.34 -9.49
CA PRO A 686 11.69 -34.02 -9.83
C PRO A 686 11.44 -35.35 -10.52
N GLY A 687 12.10 -35.57 -11.66
CA GLY A 687 11.99 -36.83 -12.44
C GLY A 687 10.74 -36.91 -13.36
N THR A 688 9.92 -35.85 -13.42
CA THR A 688 8.80 -35.79 -14.37
C THR A 688 9.16 -34.93 -15.59
N ALA A 689 8.67 -35.30 -16.77
CA ALA A 689 8.83 -34.52 -17.98
C ALA A 689 7.81 -33.35 -17.97
N ALA A 690 8.30 -32.13 -18.21
CA ALA A 690 7.44 -30.99 -18.43
C ALA A 690 7.12 -30.88 -19.92
N TRP A 691 5.85 -30.70 -20.22
CA TRP A 691 5.42 -30.52 -21.59
C TRP A 691 4.24 -29.55 -21.73
N ILE A 692 4.15 -28.94 -22.93
CA ILE A 692 3.04 -28.10 -23.40
C ILE A 692 2.61 -28.65 -24.76
N GLU A 693 1.29 -28.71 -25.02
CA GLU A 693 0.71 -29.26 -26.24
C GLU A 693 -0.19 -28.24 -26.92
N TYR A 694 -0.05 -28.15 -28.24
CA TYR A 694 -1.04 -27.54 -29.13
C TYR A 694 -1.79 -28.65 -29.86
N GLU A 695 -3.09 -28.73 -29.65
CA GLU A 695 -4.01 -29.59 -30.42
C GLU A 695 -4.58 -28.79 -31.58
N PHE A 696 -4.68 -29.40 -32.76
CA PHE A 696 -5.15 -28.74 -33.97
C PHE A 696 -6.60 -29.12 -34.30
N LYS A 697 -7.37 -28.20 -34.89
CA LYS A 697 -8.73 -28.43 -35.36
C LYS A 697 -8.81 -29.54 -36.42
N SER A 698 -7.76 -29.70 -37.20
CA SER A 698 -7.59 -30.68 -38.27
C SER A 698 -6.11 -30.91 -38.53
N PRO A 699 -5.68 -31.99 -39.19
CA PRO A 699 -4.29 -32.22 -39.50
C PRO A 699 -3.67 -30.99 -40.22
N ALA A 700 -2.61 -30.42 -39.64
CA ALA A 700 -1.90 -29.28 -40.16
C ALA A 700 -0.46 -29.64 -40.51
N LYS A 701 0.08 -28.99 -41.54
CA LYS A 701 1.49 -29.11 -41.93
C LYS A 701 2.31 -28.07 -41.19
N VAL A 702 3.28 -28.53 -40.41
CA VAL A 702 4.16 -27.67 -39.59
C VAL A 702 5.63 -27.96 -39.97
N SER A 703 6.46 -26.94 -40.09
CA SER A 703 7.87 -27.03 -40.48
C SER A 703 8.82 -26.21 -39.63
N SER A 704 8.32 -25.41 -38.72
CA SER A 704 9.14 -24.61 -37.79
C SER A 704 8.42 -24.29 -36.50
N THR A 705 9.21 -23.92 -35.51
CA THR A 705 8.72 -23.45 -34.20
C THR A 705 9.64 -22.39 -33.60
N GLN A 706 9.07 -21.51 -32.78
CA GLN A 706 9.80 -20.46 -32.08
C GLN A 706 9.30 -20.35 -30.66
N VAL A 707 10.22 -20.31 -29.69
CA VAL A 707 9.92 -20.15 -28.26
C VAL A 707 10.61 -18.93 -27.70
N TYR A 708 9.90 -18.12 -26.95
CA TYR A 708 10.51 -17.05 -26.16
C TYR A 708 10.46 -17.41 -24.68
N TRP A 709 11.62 -17.53 -24.05
CA TRP A 709 11.73 -17.99 -22.67
C TRP A 709 11.53 -16.85 -21.68
N PHE A 710 10.77 -17.12 -20.58
CA PHE A 710 10.65 -16.25 -19.43
C PHE A 710 11.72 -16.55 -18.38
N ASP A 711 12.37 -15.52 -17.84
CA ASP A 711 13.37 -15.60 -16.79
C ASP A 711 13.17 -14.42 -15.83
N ASP A 712 12.54 -14.66 -14.68
CA ASP A 712 12.24 -13.63 -13.66
C ASP A 712 13.49 -13.19 -12.87
N ARG A 713 14.69 -13.64 -13.31
CA ARG A 713 15.99 -13.42 -12.64
C ARG A 713 16.07 -14.03 -11.24
N ARG A 714 15.04 -14.71 -10.76
CA ARG A 714 14.95 -15.25 -9.41
C ARG A 714 14.70 -16.75 -9.40
N PHE A 715 13.50 -17.22 -9.56
CA PHE A 715 13.12 -18.63 -9.50
C PHE A 715 12.97 -19.26 -10.88
N CYS A 716 12.29 -18.55 -11.76
CA CYS A 716 12.10 -18.98 -13.13
C CYS A 716 13.36 -18.71 -13.95
N ARG A 717 13.84 -19.72 -14.62
CA ARG A 717 15.08 -19.67 -15.44
C ARG A 717 14.84 -20.24 -16.81
N VAL A 718 15.61 -19.78 -17.80
CA VAL A 718 15.66 -20.49 -19.08
C VAL A 718 16.01 -21.96 -18.85
N PRO A 719 15.43 -22.91 -19.62
CA PRO A 719 15.62 -24.34 -19.40
C PRO A 719 17.04 -24.80 -19.72
N THR A 720 17.38 -26.04 -19.33
CA THR A 720 18.64 -26.70 -19.73
C THR A 720 18.55 -27.14 -21.18
N SER A 721 17.43 -27.69 -21.59
CA SER A 721 17.17 -28.11 -22.97
C SER A 721 15.69 -28.20 -23.27
N TRP A 722 15.35 -28.29 -24.52
CA TRP A 722 14.01 -28.48 -25.01
C TRP A 722 14.00 -29.22 -26.32
N ARG A 723 12.84 -29.79 -26.69
CA ARG A 723 12.63 -30.43 -27.98
C ARG A 723 11.17 -30.36 -28.37
N VAL A 724 10.90 -30.56 -29.64
CA VAL A 724 9.54 -30.59 -30.20
C VAL A 724 9.21 -31.95 -30.76
N LEU A 725 8.01 -32.42 -30.44
CA LEU A 725 7.43 -33.66 -30.94
C LEU A 725 6.16 -33.35 -31.69
N TYR A 726 5.82 -34.22 -32.62
CA TYR A 726 4.53 -34.26 -33.31
C TYR A 726 3.80 -35.55 -33.02
N LYS A 727 2.49 -35.56 -33.09
CA LYS A 727 1.65 -36.73 -32.88
C LYS A 727 1.51 -37.50 -34.19
N ASP A 728 1.93 -38.77 -34.18
CA ASP A 728 1.82 -39.72 -35.29
C ASP A 728 0.97 -40.90 -34.82
N GLY A 729 -0.30 -40.94 -35.23
CA GLY A 729 -1.29 -41.80 -34.59
C GLY A 729 -1.46 -41.51 -33.11
N ASP A 730 -1.23 -42.55 -32.27
CA ASP A 730 -1.28 -42.43 -30.82
C ASP A 730 0.08 -42.18 -30.18
N THR A 731 1.14 -42.01 -30.96
CA THR A 731 2.53 -41.86 -30.44
C THR A 731 3.08 -40.50 -30.70
N TRP A 732 3.94 -40.02 -29.79
CA TRP A 732 4.73 -38.83 -29.94
C TRP A 732 6.09 -39.15 -30.57
N LYS A 733 6.43 -38.45 -31.65
CA LYS A 733 7.72 -38.61 -32.34
C LYS A 733 8.47 -37.28 -32.39
N PRO A 734 9.80 -37.28 -32.18
CA PRO A 734 10.59 -36.06 -32.33
C PRO A 734 10.57 -35.59 -33.79
N VAL A 735 10.53 -34.28 -34.00
CA VAL A 735 10.73 -33.72 -35.34
C VAL A 735 12.17 -33.92 -35.81
N ALA A 736 12.38 -34.08 -37.13
CA ALA A 736 13.71 -34.13 -37.73
C ALA A 736 14.20 -32.68 -37.92
N ASN A 737 14.77 -32.11 -36.86
CA ASN A 737 15.27 -30.73 -36.86
C ASN A 737 16.49 -30.56 -37.75
N VAL A 738 16.57 -29.43 -38.43
CA VAL A 738 17.69 -29.03 -39.31
C VAL A 738 18.77 -28.29 -38.48
N GLU A 739 18.31 -27.53 -37.48
CA GLU A 739 19.18 -26.74 -36.60
C GLU A 739 19.12 -27.26 -35.16
N PRO A 740 20.21 -27.07 -34.39
CA PRO A 740 20.23 -27.49 -32.99
C PRO A 740 19.23 -26.66 -32.17
N TYR A 741 18.63 -27.27 -31.16
CA TYR A 741 17.85 -26.55 -30.13
C TYR A 741 18.80 -25.68 -29.31
N ILE A 742 18.63 -24.36 -29.43
CA ILE A 742 19.38 -23.39 -28.64
C ILE A 742 18.51 -22.92 -27.44
N VAL A 743 19.18 -22.45 -26.38
CA VAL A 743 18.55 -21.81 -25.24
C VAL A 743 19.23 -20.45 -25.06
N ALA A 744 18.54 -19.40 -25.41
CA ALA A 744 19.03 -18.04 -25.29
C ALA A 744 17.96 -17.09 -24.72
N LYS A 745 18.41 -16.11 -23.93
CA LYS A 745 17.56 -15.03 -23.42
C LYS A 745 17.37 -13.93 -24.45
N ASP A 746 16.34 -13.14 -24.23
CA ASP A 746 16.03 -11.89 -24.91
C ASP A 746 15.86 -12.03 -26.43
N LYS A 747 15.41 -13.22 -26.88
CA LYS A 747 15.08 -13.49 -28.27
C LYS A 747 14.25 -14.74 -28.46
N PHE A 748 13.62 -14.88 -29.62
CA PHE A 748 13.03 -16.13 -30.07
C PHE A 748 14.11 -17.20 -30.35
N ASN A 749 13.88 -18.38 -29.79
CA ASN A 749 14.67 -19.57 -30.03
C ASN A 749 13.95 -20.39 -31.10
N ALA A 750 14.38 -20.26 -32.35
CA ALA A 750 13.71 -20.86 -33.50
C ALA A 750 14.37 -22.19 -33.88
N VAL A 751 13.55 -23.13 -34.37
CA VAL A 751 14.01 -24.41 -34.95
C VAL A 751 13.18 -24.73 -36.21
N SER A 752 13.86 -24.99 -37.32
CA SER A 752 13.28 -25.52 -38.54
C SER A 752 13.46 -27.05 -38.59
N PHE A 753 12.50 -27.74 -39.17
CA PHE A 753 12.52 -29.19 -39.30
C PHE A 753 11.83 -29.67 -40.58
N ALA A 754 12.09 -30.93 -40.96
CA ALA A 754 11.37 -31.53 -42.07
C ALA A 754 9.84 -31.45 -41.85
N PRO A 755 9.07 -30.94 -42.82
CA PRO A 755 7.63 -30.71 -42.61
C PRO A 755 6.89 -31.99 -42.18
N VAL A 756 6.10 -31.88 -41.13
CA VAL A 756 5.24 -32.95 -40.64
C VAL A 756 3.78 -32.55 -40.74
N THR A 757 2.90 -33.51 -41.09
CA THR A 757 1.44 -33.31 -41.04
C THR A 757 0.94 -34.03 -39.80
N THR A 758 0.35 -33.30 -38.88
CA THR A 758 -0.03 -33.81 -37.56
C THR A 758 -1.29 -33.14 -37.01
N VAL A 759 -1.90 -33.76 -36.01
CA VAL A 759 -3.06 -33.23 -35.26
C VAL A 759 -2.63 -32.54 -33.97
N ALA A 760 -1.37 -32.66 -33.58
CA ALA A 760 -0.87 -31.99 -32.38
C ALA A 760 0.67 -31.87 -32.38
N MET A 761 1.15 -30.80 -31.75
CA MET A 761 2.57 -30.58 -31.44
C MET A 761 2.77 -30.52 -29.94
N ARG A 762 3.91 -31.03 -29.48
CA ARG A 762 4.31 -30.98 -28.05
C ARG A 762 5.70 -30.37 -27.92
N LEU A 763 5.80 -29.40 -27.05
CA LEU A 763 7.05 -28.85 -26.56
C LEU A 763 7.42 -29.60 -25.26
N GLU A 764 8.50 -30.35 -25.25
CA GLU A 764 9.07 -30.94 -24.03
C GLU A 764 10.25 -30.12 -23.55
N VAL A 765 10.32 -29.89 -22.25
CA VAL A 765 11.29 -28.98 -21.62
C VAL A 765 11.95 -29.65 -20.43
N GLU A 766 13.27 -29.59 -20.37
CA GLU A 766 14.07 -29.96 -19.19
C GLU A 766 14.47 -28.71 -18.42
N PRO A 767 13.84 -28.43 -17.27
CA PRO A 767 14.15 -27.24 -16.49
C PRO A 767 15.57 -27.21 -15.98
N ALA A 768 16.16 -26.03 -15.89
CA ALA A 768 17.41 -25.83 -15.18
C ALA A 768 17.20 -26.08 -13.69
N THR A 769 18.08 -26.87 -13.08
CA THR A 769 18.07 -27.11 -11.64
C THR A 769 19.00 -26.13 -10.96
N LYS A 770 18.50 -25.37 -10.00
CA LYS A 770 19.29 -24.49 -9.15
C LYS A 770 19.21 -24.91 -7.70
N LEU A 771 20.37 -25.02 -7.05
CA LEU A 771 20.44 -25.25 -5.62
C LEU A 771 20.42 -23.90 -4.91
N TYR A 772 19.42 -23.68 -4.11
CA TYR A 772 19.35 -22.54 -3.21
C TYR A 772 19.75 -22.97 -1.81
N LYS A 773 20.73 -22.27 -1.24
CA LYS A 773 21.15 -22.47 0.15
C LYS A 773 20.32 -21.59 1.08
N ALA A 774 20.04 -22.08 2.27
CA ALA A 774 19.37 -21.28 3.30
C ALA A 774 20.10 -19.94 3.49
N GLY A 775 19.33 -18.84 3.49
CA GLY A 775 19.87 -17.49 3.63
C GLY A 775 20.47 -16.86 2.35
N GLN A 776 20.48 -17.55 1.20
CA GLN A 776 20.94 -16.98 -0.08
C GLN A 776 19.84 -16.31 -0.91
N ILE A 777 18.61 -16.43 -0.48
CA ILE A 777 17.45 -15.86 -1.18
C ILE A 777 16.81 -14.86 -0.25
N GLY A 778 16.54 -13.68 -0.78
CA GLY A 778 15.87 -12.62 -0.04
C GLY A 778 14.42 -12.89 0.31
N PRO A 779 13.88 -12.12 1.25
CA PRO A 779 12.46 -12.15 1.49
C PRO A 779 11.66 -11.96 0.19
N PRO A 780 10.55 -12.67 0.03
CA PRO A 780 9.95 -13.57 1.01
C PRO A 780 10.43 -15.01 0.90
N ALA A 781 11.16 -15.40 -0.12
CA ALA A 781 11.56 -16.79 -0.37
C ALA A 781 12.51 -17.37 0.69
N ALA A 782 13.32 -16.53 1.34
CA ALA A 782 14.22 -16.96 2.42
C ALA A 782 13.47 -17.55 3.63
N MET A 783 12.21 -17.18 3.83
CA MET A 783 11.41 -17.68 4.94
C MET A 783 10.95 -19.14 4.76
N PHE A 784 10.99 -19.64 3.52
CA PHE A 784 10.53 -20.99 3.17
C PHE A 784 11.67 -21.94 2.78
N ILE A 785 12.90 -21.43 2.75
CA ILE A 785 14.10 -22.21 2.46
C ILE A 785 14.94 -22.27 3.71
N ASP A 786 14.54 -23.16 4.62
CA ASP A 786 15.26 -23.46 5.86
C ASP A 786 16.47 -24.41 5.60
N LYS A 787 16.50 -25.07 4.45
CA LYS A 787 17.51 -26.04 4.02
C LYS A 787 17.89 -25.82 2.56
N ASP A 788 18.98 -26.45 2.11
CA ASP A 788 19.34 -26.51 0.70
C ASP A 788 18.19 -27.09 -0.13
N THR A 789 17.65 -26.31 -1.06
CA THR A 789 16.50 -26.66 -1.87
C THR A 789 16.85 -26.66 -3.35
N GLN A 790 16.55 -27.79 -4.02
CA GLN A 790 16.63 -27.85 -5.48
C GLN A 790 15.37 -27.24 -6.08
N TRP A 791 15.55 -26.23 -6.91
CA TRP A 791 14.46 -25.55 -7.59
C TRP A 791 14.53 -25.79 -9.09
N ARG A 792 13.40 -26.18 -9.69
CA ARG A 792 13.27 -26.49 -11.11
C ARG A 792 12.02 -25.78 -11.64
N GLU A 793 12.19 -24.56 -12.13
CA GLU A 793 11.12 -23.77 -12.70
C GLU A 793 11.57 -23.11 -13.98
N PHE A 794 10.72 -23.11 -15.00
CA PHE A 794 10.93 -22.43 -16.26
C PHE A 794 9.63 -21.74 -16.69
N GLY A 795 9.74 -20.81 -17.63
CA GLY A 795 8.58 -20.13 -18.18
C GLY A 795 8.75 -19.75 -19.64
N LEU A 796 7.61 -19.41 -20.22
CA LEU A 796 7.50 -18.96 -21.61
C LEU A 796 6.69 -17.66 -21.66
N LEU A 797 7.11 -16.79 -22.57
CA LEU A 797 6.36 -15.58 -22.94
C LEU A 797 5.60 -15.79 -24.25
N GLU A 798 6.07 -16.71 -25.12
CA GLU A 798 5.43 -16.98 -26.40
C GLU A 798 5.88 -18.35 -26.95
N TRP A 799 4.97 -19.08 -27.63
CA TRP A 799 5.28 -20.27 -28.41
C TRP A 799 4.55 -20.25 -29.75
N ARG A 800 5.31 -20.11 -30.84
CA ARG A 800 4.80 -20.03 -32.21
C ARG A 800 5.16 -21.29 -33.00
N ILE A 801 4.27 -21.68 -33.91
CA ILE A 801 4.45 -22.76 -34.87
C ILE A 801 4.14 -22.25 -36.28
N ALA A 802 4.83 -22.74 -37.31
CA ALA A 802 4.57 -22.37 -38.70
C ALA A 802 4.80 -23.56 -39.69
#